data_e9439a9b5bd16c611cc456362d235d96
#
_entry.id   e9439a9b5bd16c611cc456362d235d96
#
_cell.length_a   1.000
_cell.length_b   1.000
_cell.length_c   1.000
_cell.angle_alpha   90.00
_cell.angle_beta   90.00
_cell.angle_gamma   90.00
#
_symmetry.space_group_name_H-M   'P 1'
#
loop_
_entity.id
_entity.type
_entity.pdbx_description
1 polymer ?
#
loop_
_entity_poly.entity_id
_entity_poly.type
_entity_poly.pdbx_seq_one_letter_code
_entity_poly.pdbx_strand_id
1 'polypeptide(L)'
;MEIKGFIFLLANLVVSAAFSIRSIKPNIVDIGENKNITDDLLLNDIRKHPNNQRSSIVSEDTLWTSPIPYVLDRSLDLNAKGAILRGLDQFRIKSCIDFKQRDSEDYYISFQKLEGCWSYIGKEIAYGQNLSIGAGCDSLSTVEHEILHALGFYHEQSRYDRDEYVKIVFDNIIEENKHNFAKVGSEDSSTHGTSYDYLSVMHYDKDAFSKGSGSTIITIQPEYQDMIGQRLEMSVTDVEELNLLYKCNSAVAFMFYCDFTNGTMCEMDRCSRNGSSWEMVTQVDGGPSFDHTSLPSENGDNSQEEGYFMHASTSGLEGDSARLETQIMSPIRECNVQCLQFYYFHSGNDSHELNIWIREFEDEQDTTGTLRLMDQITGPTTSHWKLHHVSLNATKQFQVVFEVQKLAENSTGGFSIDDINLSETECPHVTLQIDDLKNRLNTSVSGTTIYSPRQYSKEGYAYRVAVVLYQTFVGVYVQLLSGDHDDQLEWPCLQRQITFQILDQNPNIQQQMSKQWSFTTDQNFKFNGTSYWNNPCEIGEEVVLENNKTVCGGPLLGYEYFLSLEELQFRQFLKGGSTIFLVNFEDLTPLVNGRTLPCPQLKPVNITDLPTSWNDDLCSPRLSGFSPGLVVSPVVILLLGLLPLLP
;
A
#
# COMPACT_ATOMS: atom_id res chain seq x y z
N MET A 1 68.37 -31.82 27.23
CA MET A 1 67.65 -30.79 28.01
C MET A 1 66.72 -30.10 27.04
N GLU A 2 65.47 -30.66 26.94
CA GLU A 2 64.45 -30.21 25.97
C GLU A 2 63.66 -29.07 26.57
N ILE A 3 63.56 -27.97 25.84
CA ILE A 3 62.66 -26.87 26.18
C ILE A 3 61.42 -27.03 25.29
N LYS A 4 60.28 -27.48 25.89
CA LYS A 4 58.99 -27.50 25.25
C LYS A 4 58.42 -26.11 25.23
N GLY A 5 58.29 -25.54 24.00
CA GLY A 5 57.56 -24.30 23.77
C GLY A 5 56.06 -24.53 23.82
N PHE A 6 55.42 -23.88 24.77
CA PHE A 6 53.93 -23.80 24.86
C PHE A 6 53.46 -22.73 23.86
N ILE A 7 52.88 -23.15 22.76
CA ILE A 7 52.12 -22.27 21.86
C ILE A 7 50.71 -22.11 22.46
N PHE A 8 50.48 -20.93 23.05
CA PHE A 8 49.12 -20.50 23.36
C PHE A 8 48.39 -20.11 22.08
N LEU A 9 47.55 -21.01 21.59
CA LEU A 9 46.50 -20.64 20.63
C LEU A 9 45.44 -19.82 21.37
N LEU A 10 45.52 -18.49 21.25
CA LEU A 10 44.38 -17.61 21.51
C LEU A 10 43.34 -17.86 20.45
N ALA A 11 42.39 -18.74 20.70
CA ALA A 11 41.15 -18.81 19.98
C ALA A 11 40.39 -17.54 20.34
N ASN A 12 40.41 -16.57 19.43
CA ASN A 12 39.44 -15.48 19.42
C ASN A 12 38.06 -16.11 19.19
N LEU A 13 37.37 -16.42 20.25
CA LEU A 13 35.92 -16.57 20.22
C LEU A 13 35.36 -15.20 19.90
N VAL A 14 35.11 -14.97 18.61
CA VAL A 14 34.13 -13.99 18.20
C VAL A 14 32.79 -14.55 18.68
N VAL A 15 32.39 -14.17 19.86
CA VAL A 15 31.02 -14.30 20.32
C VAL A 15 30.29 -13.26 19.49
N SER A 16 29.78 -13.67 18.30
CA SER A 16 28.74 -12.90 17.64
C SER A 16 27.59 -12.90 18.64
N ALA A 17 27.34 -11.74 19.26
CA ALA A 17 26.14 -11.52 20.02
C ALA A 17 24.96 -11.78 19.08
N ALA A 18 24.42 -12.99 19.15
CA ALA A 18 23.20 -13.33 18.44
C ALA A 18 22.11 -12.50 19.13
N PHE A 19 21.74 -11.36 18.52
CA PHE A 19 20.53 -10.66 18.89
C PHE A 19 19.42 -11.71 19.02
N SER A 20 18.69 -11.70 20.14
CA SER A 20 17.60 -12.62 20.30
C SER A 20 16.49 -12.24 19.32
N ILE A 21 16.51 -12.83 18.13
CA ILE A 21 15.42 -12.75 17.16
C ILE A 21 14.22 -13.45 17.76
N ARG A 22 13.08 -12.78 17.79
CA ARG A 22 11.82 -13.32 18.28
C ARG A 22 10.79 -13.26 17.18
N SER A 23 10.47 -14.41 16.63
CA SER A 23 9.44 -14.55 15.61
C SER A 23 8.06 -14.53 16.25
N ILE A 24 7.20 -13.67 15.71
CA ILE A 24 5.77 -13.67 15.95
C ILE A 24 5.18 -14.66 14.95
N LYS A 25 4.40 -15.62 15.42
CA LYS A 25 3.66 -16.49 14.53
C LYS A 25 2.39 -15.75 14.13
N PRO A 26 2.15 -15.52 12.84
CA PRO A 26 0.86 -14.98 12.41
C PRO A 26 -0.22 -16.00 12.78
N ASN A 27 -1.22 -15.56 13.53
CA ASN A 27 -2.39 -16.37 13.81
C ASN A 27 -3.46 -16.03 12.79
N ILE A 28 -3.23 -16.38 11.52
CA ILE A 28 -4.15 -16.10 10.43
C ILE A 28 -5.07 -17.31 10.31
N VAL A 29 -6.37 -17.08 10.42
CA VAL A 29 -7.40 -18.05 10.09
C VAL A 29 -7.75 -17.86 8.63
N ASP A 30 -7.57 -18.90 7.82
CA ASP A 30 -8.08 -18.90 6.45
C ASP A 30 -9.61 -18.95 6.49
N ILE A 31 -10.25 -18.16 5.65
CA ILE A 31 -11.71 -18.08 5.52
C ILE A 31 -12.30 -19.46 5.23
N GLY A 32 -11.62 -20.30 4.44
CA GLY A 32 -11.98 -21.71 4.20
C GLY A 32 -11.78 -22.65 5.41
N GLU A 33 -11.25 -22.19 6.53
CA GLU A 33 -11.03 -22.95 7.77
C GLU A 33 -11.81 -22.41 8.97
N ASN A 34 -12.85 -21.61 8.75
CA ASN A 34 -13.69 -20.98 9.77
C ASN A 34 -14.39 -22.05 10.62
N LYS A 35 -13.63 -22.74 11.49
CA LYS A 35 -14.08 -23.87 12.31
C LYS A 35 -14.89 -23.37 13.50
N ASN A 36 -16.02 -24.05 13.79
CA ASN A 36 -16.88 -23.89 14.97
C ASN A 36 -17.92 -22.77 14.92
N ILE A 37 -18.26 -22.21 13.78
CA ILE A 37 -19.40 -21.30 13.71
C ILE A 37 -20.69 -22.11 13.53
N THR A 38 -21.74 -21.72 14.26
CA THR A 38 -23.03 -22.41 14.38
C THR A 38 -23.86 -22.39 13.08
N ASP A 39 -24.94 -23.17 13.05
CA ASP A 39 -25.89 -23.43 11.93
C ASP A 39 -26.51 -22.19 11.23
N ASP A 40 -26.15 -20.97 11.64
CA ASP A 40 -26.74 -19.72 11.15
C ASP A 40 -26.00 -19.14 9.92
N LEU A 41 -24.99 -19.82 9.39
CA LEU A 41 -24.28 -19.38 8.20
C LEU A 41 -24.91 -19.92 6.91
N LEU A 42 -24.92 -19.09 5.88
CA LEU A 42 -25.40 -19.47 4.54
C LEU A 42 -24.28 -20.16 3.75
N LEU A 43 -23.12 -19.55 3.71
CA LEU A 43 -21.90 -20.00 3.04
C LEU A 43 -20.72 -19.62 3.95
N ASN A 44 -20.33 -20.51 4.86
CA ASN A 44 -19.18 -20.41 5.78
C ASN A 44 -19.06 -19.11 6.61
N ASP A 45 -18.81 -17.97 5.99
CA ASP A 45 -18.61 -16.64 6.56
C ASP A 45 -19.71 -15.63 6.20
N ILE A 46 -20.70 -16.06 5.44
CA ILE A 46 -21.89 -15.26 5.13
C ILE A 46 -23.03 -15.63 6.08
N ARG A 47 -23.47 -14.66 6.88
CA ARG A 47 -24.55 -14.88 7.85
C ARG A 47 -25.94 -14.74 7.22
N LYS A 48 -26.85 -15.66 7.58
CA LYS A 48 -28.25 -15.61 7.15
C LYS A 48 -28.98 -14.44 7.78
N HIS A 49 -29.84 -13.79 6.99
CA HIS A 49 -30.77 -12.78 7.52
C HIS A 49 -31.76 -13.42 8.55
N PRO A 50 -32.00 -12.79 9.72
CA PRO A 50 -32.82 -13.35 10.77
C PRO A 50 -34.25 -13.70 10.34
N ASN A 51 -34.79 -13.01 9.32
CA ASN A 51 -36.15 -13.18 8.83
C ASN A 51 -36.29 -14.10 7.61
N ASN A 52 -35.24 -14.89 7.25
CA ASN A 52 -35.24 -15.77 6.06
C ASN A 52 -35.61 -15.06 4.73
N GLN A 53 -35.52 -13.74 4.65
CA GLN A 53 -35.65 -13.03 3.40
C GLN A 53 -34.33 -13.20 2.63
N ARG A 54 -34.43 -13.76 1.44
CA ARG A 54 -33.28 -13.79 0.50
C ARG A 54 -33.08 -12.35 0.04
N SER A 55 -32.01 -11.70 0.47
CA SER A 55 -31.62 -10.44 -0.13
C SER A 55 -30.96 -10.72 -1.47
N SER A 56 -31.50 -10.12 -2.49
CA SER A 56 -30.93 -10.09 -3.81
C SER A 56 -30.02 -8.87 -3.90
N ILE A 57 -28.75 -9.06 -4.27
CA ILE A 57 -27.83 -7.93 -4.56
C ILE A 57 -28.29 -7.11 -5.76
N VAL A 58 -29.19 -7.63 -6.55
CA VAL A 58 -29.81 -6.93 -7.69
C VAL A 58 -30.72 -5.78 -7.25
N SER A 59 -31.05 -5.65 -5.95
CA SER A 59 -31.88 -4.57 -5.44
C SER A 59 -31.02 -3.39 -4.96
N GLU A 60 -31.23 -2.21 -5.52
CA GLU A 60 -30.59 -0.96 -5.07
C GLU A 60 -30.87 -0.63 -3.59
N ASP A 61 -31.95 -1.17 -3.03
CA ASP A 61 -32.36 -0.96 -1.64
C ASP A 61 -31.39 -1.60 -0.63
N THR A 62 -30.62 -2.60 -1.05
CA THR A 62 -29.64 -3.31 -0.22
C THR A 62 -28.21 -2.73 -0.32
N LEU A 63 -28.02 -1.71 -1.11
CA LEU A 63 -26.73 -1.02 -1.21
C LEU A 63 -26.58 0.05 -0.12
N TRP A 64 -25.35 0.24 0.34
CA TRP A 64 -25.01 1.32 1.25
C TRP A 64 -24.94 2.65 0.52
N THR A 65 -25.28 3.72 1.22
CA THR A 65 -25.01 5.08 0.76
C THR A 65 -23.68 5.54 1.36
N SER A 66 -22.74 5.95 0.52
CA SER A 66 -21.46 6.51 0.96
C SER A 66 -21.65 7.96 1.44
N PRO A 67 -21.01 8.39 2.56
CA PRO A 67 -20.13 7.60 3.44
C PRO A 67 -20.88 6.64 4.35
N ILE A 68 -20.38 5.41 4.48
CA ILE A 68 -20.97 4.32 5.27
C ILE A 68 -20.67 4.53 6.75
N PRO A 69 -21.68 4.61 7.63
CA PRO A 69 -21.45 4.73 9.06
C PRO A 69 -20.91 3.43 9.66
N TYR A 70 -19.91 3.53 10.55
CA TYR A 70 -19.37 2.36 11.25
C TYR A 70 -19.07 2.62 12.72
N VAL A 71 -18.94 1.55 13.49
CA VAL A 71 -18.50 1.54 14.89
C VAL A 71 -17.43 0.46 15.07
N LEU A 72 -16.34 0.80 15.77
CA LEU A 72 -15.36 -0.17 16.27
C LEU A 72 -15.74 -0.55 17.69
N ASP A 73 -16.27 -1.75 17.89
CA ASP A 73 -16.67 -2.22 19.22
C ASP A 73 -15.47 -2.38 20.16
N ARG A 74 -15.71 -2.28 21.45
CA ARG A 74 -14.69 -2.42 22.49
C ARG A 74 -14.14 -3.83 22.60
N SER A 75 -14.88 -4.84 22.13
CA SER A 75 -14.44 -6.24 22.10
C SER A 75 -13.28 -6.50 21.15
N LEU A 76 -13.10 -5.65 20.10
CA LEU A 76 -12.05 -5.81 19.11
C LEU A 76 -10.66 -5.70 19.72
N ASP A 77 -9.77 -6.60 19.31
CA ASP A 77 -8.35 -6.48 19.57
C ASP A 77 -7.80 -5.19 18.95
N LEU A 78 -6.78 -4.62 19.58
CA LEU A 78 -6.22 -3.36 19.11
C LEU A 78 -5.62 -3.50 17.69
N ASN A 79 -4.98 -4.65 17.40
CA ASN A 79 -4.48 -4.94 16.05
C ASN A 79 -5.60 -4.97 15.01
N ALA A 80 -6.72 -5.60 15.34
CA ALA A 80 -7.89 -5.64 14.46
C ALA A 80 -8.43 -4.23 14.16
N LYS A 81 -8.51 -3.35 15.16
CA LYS A 81 -8.94 -1.95 14.95
C LYS A 81 -8.05 -1.22 13.94
N GLY A 82 -6.73 -1.37 14.05
CA GLY A 82 -5.80 -0.76 13.09
C GLY A 82 -5.92 -1.39 11.70
N ALA A 83 -6.04 -2.73 11.60
CA ALA A 83 -6.25 -3.41 10.33
C ALA A 83 -7.56 -2.97 9.63
N ILE A 84 -8.65 -2.82 10.40
CA ILE A 84 -9.92 -2.29 9.86
C ILE A 84 -9.72 -0.90 9.29
N LEU A 85 -9.10 0.03 10.02
CA LEU A 85 -8.90 1.40 9.54
C LEU A 85 -8.08 1.44 8.24
N ARG A 86 -7.02 0.60 8.13
CA ARG A 86 -6.26 0.47 6.87
C ARG A 86 -7.10 -0.12 5.75
N GLY A 87 -7.95 -1.13 6.04
CA GLY A 87 -8.90 -1.65 5.07
C GLY A 87 -9.83 -0.57 4.53
N LEU A 88 -10.41 0.26 5.42
CA LEU A 88 -11.25 1.38 5.00
C LEU A 88 -10.50 2.35 4.08
N ASP A 89 -9.21 2.60 4.31
CA ASP A 89 -8.41 3.46 3.44
C ASP A 89 -8.14 2.82 2.06
N GLN A 90 -8.01 1.48 1.97
CA GLN A 90 -7.92 0.79 0.68
C GLN A 90 -9.17 1.00 -0.18
N PHE A 91 -10.35 0.90 0.42
CA PHE A 91 -11.60 1.21 -0.29
C PHE A 91 -11.65 2.66 -0.77
N ARG A 92 -11.17 3.62 0.03
CA ARG A 92 -11.10 5.03 -0.36
C ARG A 92 -10.14 5.31 -1.52
N ILE A 93 -8.99 4.63 -1.55
CA ILE A 93 -8.02 4.76 -2.63
C ILE A 93 -8.55 4.13 -3.92
N LYS A 94 -9.25 2.99 -3.82
CA LYS A 94 -9.62 2.16 -4.97
C LYS A 94 -11.04 2.40 -5.48
N SER A 95 -11.92 3.06 -4.70
CA SER A 95 -13.34 3.22 -5.05
C SER A 95 -13.95 4.54 -4.54
N CYS A 96 -15.22 4.78 -4.89
CA CYS A 96 -16.02 5.89 -4.36
C CYS A 96 -16.64 5.59 -2.97
N ILE A 97 -16.28 4.49 -2.34
CA ILE A 97 -16.80 4.12 -1.04
C ILE A 97 -15.99 4.80 0.06
N ASP A 98 -16.66 5.64 0.83
CA ASP A 98 -16.13 6.26 2.03
C ASP A 98 -16.82 5.73 3.27
N PHE A 99 -16.17 5.89 4.42
CA PHE A 99 -16.64 5.45 5.71
C PHE A 99 -16.51 6.59 6.72
N LYS A 100 -17.49 6.69 7.61
CA LYS A 100 -17.47 7.67 8.71
C LYS A 100 -17.82 7.03 10.04
N GLN A 101 -17.34 7.59 11.13
CA GLN A 101 -17.82 7.23 12.46
C GLN A 101 -19.32 7.47 12.54
N ARG A 102 -20.07 6.49 13.10
CA ARG A 102 -21.51 6.63 13.31
C ARG A 102 -21.81 7.76 14.30
N ASP A 103 -22.77 8.58 13.95
CA ASP A 103 -23.37 9.58 14.86
C ASP A 103 -24.74 9.09 15.35
N SER A 104 -25.74 9.09 14.46
CA SER A 104 -27.13 8.78 14.81
C SER A 104 -27.84 7.89 13.78
N GLU A 105 -27.11 7.43 12.77
CA GLU A 105 -27.67 6.63 11.67
C GLU A 105 -28.24 5.31 12.18
N ASP A 106 -29.40 4.92 11.64
CA ASP A 106 -30.06 3.66 11.97
C ASP A 106 -29.33 2.46 11.35
N TYR A 107 -28.77 2.62 10.14
CA TYR A 107 -27.98 1.59 9.47
C TYR A 107 -26.51 1.93 9.58
N TYR A 108 -25.72 1.01 10.12
CA TYR A 108 -24.26 1.12 10.24
C TYR A 108 -23.62 -0.25 10.39
N ILE A 109 -22.33 -0.36 10.01
CA ILE A 109 -21.54 -1.56 10.24
C ILE A 109 -20.96 -1.52 11.65
N SER A 110 -21.21 -2.57 12.44
CA SER A 110 -20.64 -2.75 13.77
C SER A 110 -19.55 -3.81 13.71
N PHE A 111 -18.30 -3.38 13.64
CA PHE A 111 -17.15 -4.28 13.70
C PHE A 111 -16.99 -4.80 15.12
N GLN A 112 -17.01 -6.13 15.30
CA GLN A 112 -16.97 -6.79 16.60
C GLN A 112 -15.99 -7.97 16.59
N LYS A 113 -15.48 -8.33 17.76
CA LYS A 113 -14.76 -9.59 17.97
C LYS A 113 -15.75 -10.64 18.45
N LEU A 114 -16.35 -11.36 17.51
CA LEU A 114 -17.17 -12.52 17.76
C LEU A 114 -16.40 -13.80 17.40
N GLU A 115 -17.07 -14.94 17.35
CA GLU A 115 -16.46 -16.19 16.93
C GLU A 115 -16.31 -16.22 15.40
N GLY A 116 -15.07 -16.37 14.91
CA GLY A 116 -14.72 -16.44 13.48
C GLY A 116 -14.78 -15.11 12.75
N CYS A 117 -14.57 -15.19 11.43
CA CYS A 117 -14.66 -14.09 10.48
C CYS A 117 -15.96 -14.25 9.71
N TRP A 118 -16.82 -13.24 9.68
CA TRP A 118 -18.08 -13.31 8.91
C TRP A 118 -18.76 -11.95 8.78
N SER A 119 -19.62 -11.84 7.76
CA SER A 119 -20.46 -10.67 7.51
C SER A 119 -21.86 -11.07 7.01
N TYR A 120 -22.76 -10.10 6.91
CA TYR A 120 -23.97 -10.18 6.10
C TYR A 120 -23.69 -9.67 4.69
N ILE A 121 -24.52 -10.06 3.72
CA ILE A 121 -24.43 -9.56 2.34
C ILE A 121 -25.25 -8.28 2.21
N GLY A 122 -24.60 -7.18 1.84
CA GLY A 122 -25.26 -5.89 1.63
C GLY A 122 -25.74 -5.21 2.92
N LYS A 123 -26.59 -4.20 2.78
CA LYS A 123 -27.18 -3.44 3.89
C LYS A 123 -28.50 -4.08 4.34
N GLU A 124 -28.45 -4.91 5.36
CA GLU A 124 -29.57 -5.75 5.78
C GLU A 124 -30.19 -5.38 7.13
N ILE A 125 -29.36 -5.06 8.13
CA ILE A 125 -29.75 -4.99 9.52
C ILE A 125 -29.73 -3.55 10.02
N ALA A 126 -30.89 -3.06 10.46
CA ALA A 126 -30.99 -1.76 11.15
C ALA A 126 -30.46 -1.87 12.58
N TYR A 127 -30.04 -0.73 13.13
CA TYR A 127 -29.54 -0.54 14.50
C TYR A 127 -28.24 -1.30 14.81
N GLY A 128 -27.45 -1.57 13.78
CA GLY A 128 -26.12 -2.15 13.87
C GLY A 128 -26.01 -3.54 13.24
N GLN A 129 -25.49 -3.58 12.02
CA GLN A 129 -25.16 -4.82 11.32
C GLN A 129 -23.79 -5.29 11.78
N ASN A 130 -23.73 -6.43 12.46
CA ASN A 130 -22.48 -6.99 12.93
C ASN A 130 -21.63 -7.51 11.77
N LEU A 131 -20.34 -7.19 11.81
CA LEU A 131 -19.29 -7.78 11.02
C LEU A 131 -18.23 -8.30 12.00
N SER A 132 -17.94 -9.60 11.95
CA SER A 132 -17.02 -10.22 12.90
C SER A 132 -15.59 -10.24 12.38
N ILE A 133 -14.69 -9.58 13.13
CA ILE A 133 -13.25 -9.75 13.02
C ILE A 133 -12.79 -10.46 14.28
N GLY A 134 -12.98 -11.78 14.30
CA GLY A 134 -12.65 -12.65 15.43
C GLY A 134 -11.16 -12.87 15.60
N ALA A 135 -10.79 -13.79 16.48
CA ALA A 135 -9.38 -14.12 16.70
C ALA A 135 -8.75 -14.72 15.42
N GLY A 136 -7.67 -14.10 14.93
CA GLY A 136 -6.98 -14.51 13.70
C GLY A 136 -7.57 -13.94 12.40
N CYS A 137 -8.61 -13.10 12.49
CA CYS A 137 -9.24 -12.43 11.33
C CYS A 137 -8.66 -11.03 11.05
N ASP A 138 -7.64 -10.61 11.77
CA ASP A 138 -7.10 -9.25 11.79
C ASP A 138 -6.02 -9.00 10.73
N SER A 139 -6.04 -9.76 9.62
CA SER A 139 -5.29 -9.42 8.40
C SER A 139 -6.05 -8.42 7.54
N LEU A 140 -5.33 -7.62 6.74
CA LEU A 140 -5.97 -6.67 5.81
C LEU A 140 -6.90 -7.39 4.85
N SER A 141 -6.42 -8.44 4.19
CA SER A 141 -7.19 -9.20 3.20
C SER A 141 -8.49 -9.78 3.75
N THR A 142 -8.48 -10.29 4.99
CA THR A 142 -9.69 -10.77 5.66
C THR A 142 -10.66 -9.62 5.95
N VAL A 143 -10.13 -8.48 6.40
CA VAL A 143 -10.96 -7.27 6.63
C VAL A 143 -11.61 -6.79 5.34
N GLU A 144 -10.85 -6.74 4.23
CA GLU A 144 -11.37 -6.36 2.91
C GLU A 144 -12.46 -7.34 2.45
N HIS A 145 -12.21 -8.65 2.61
CA HIS A 145 -13.16 -9.71 2.28
C HIS A 145 -14.50 -9.54 3.01
N GLU A 146 -14.47 -9.37 4.32
CA GLU A 146 -15.69 -9.21 5.13
C GLU A 146 -16.43 -7.90 4.82
N ILE A 147 -15.68 -6.83 4.50
CA ILE A 147 -16.28 -5.57 4.05
C ILE A 147 -16.92 -5.74 2.67
N LEU A 148 -16.30 -6.47 1.74
CA LEU A 148 -16.90 -6.76 0.42
C LEU A 148 -18.21 -7.52 0.56
N HIS A 149 -18.31 -8.51 1.49
CA HIS A 149 -19.61 -9.11 1.82
C HIS A 149 -20.62 -8.07 2.29
N ALA A 150 -20.24 -7.21 3.23
CA ALA A 150 -21.13 -6.14 3.70
C ALA A 150 -21.53 -5.19 2.55
N LEU A 151 -20.70 -5.01 1.54
CA LEU A 151 -20.96 -4.20 0.36
C LEU A 151 -21.78 -4.92 -0.71
N GLY A 152 -22.03 -6.23 -0.57
CA GLY A 152 -22.91 -6.97 -1.45
C GLY A 152 -22.29 -8.13 -2.23
N PHE A 153 -21.04 -8.50 -1.97
CA PHE A 153 -20.32 -9.53 -2.72
C PHE A 153 -20.50 -10.92 -2.13
N TYR A 154 -20.74 -11.90 -2.99
CA TYR A 154 -20.60 -13.32 -2.69
C TYR A 154 -19.19 -13.82 -3.00
N HIS A 155 -18.93 -15.08 -2.67
CA HIS A 155 -17.68 -15.72 -3.04
C HIS A 155 -17.57 -15.91 -4.55
N GLU A 156 -16.39 -15.75 -5.11
CA GLU A 156 -16.13 -15.90 -6.53
C GLU A 156 -16.41 -17.31 -7.03
N GLN A 157 -16.01 -18.37 -6.29
CA GLN A 157 -16.33 -19.76 -6.64
C GLN A 157 -17.81 -20.10 -6.51
N SER A 158 -18.65 -19.20 -6.00
CA SER A 158 -20.11 -19.38 -5.93
C SER A 158 -20.86 -18.73 -7.10
N ARG A 159 -20.17 -18.07 -8.02
CA ARG A 159 -20.77 -17.48 -9.23
C ARG A 159 -21.55 -18.53 -10.01
N TYR A 160 -22.65 -18.12 -10.65
CA TYR A 160 -23.50 -19.03 -11.45
C TYR A 160 -22.76 -19.63 -12.66
N ASP A 161 -21.77 -18.94 -13.20
CA ASP A 161 -20.94 -19.33 -14.36
C ASP A 161 -19.63 -20.04 -13.97
N ARG A 162 -19.32 -20.22 -12.68
CA ARG A 162 -18.03 -20.72 -12.17
C ARG A 162 -17.57 -22.05 -12.80
N ASP A 163 -18.53 -22.93 -13.21
CA ASP A 163 -18.21 -24.26 -13.75
C ASP A 163 -17.48 -24.19 -15.11
N GLU A 164 -17.41 -23.00 -15.75
CA GLU A 164 -16.60 -22.73 -16.93
C GLU A 164 -15.12 -22.46 -16.58
N TYR A 165 -14.82 -22.20 -15.30
CA TYR A 165 -13.51 -21.77 -14.81
C TYR A 165 -12.91 -22.71 -13.77
N VAL A 166 -13.74 -23.29 -12.90
CA VAL A 166 -13.31 -24.20 -11.84
C VAL A 166 -14.17 -25.45 -11.78
N LYS A 167 -13.55 -26.55 -11.38
CA LYS A 167 -14.23 -27.82 -11.10
C LYS A 167 -14.22 -28.07 -9.60
N ILE A 168 -15.39 -28.19 -9.00
CA ILE A 168 -15.53 -28.59 -7.59
C ILE A 168 -15.49 -30.11 -7.47
N VAL A 169 -14.58 -30.61 -6.63
CA VAL A 169 -14.36 -32.04 -6.37
C VAL A 169 -15.08 -32.41 -5.07
N PHE A 170 -16.39 -32.59 -5.14
CA PHE A 170 -17.24 -32.86 -3.98
C PHE A 170 -16.80 -34.10 -3.17
N ASP A 171 -16.13 -35.05 -3.80
CA ASP A 171 -15.60 -36.26 -3.14
C ASP A 171 -14.44 -35.94 -2.19
N ASN A 172 -13.78 -34.81 -2.34
CA ASN A 172 -12.71 -34.37 -1.47
C ASN A 172 -13.18 -33.45 -0.32
N ILE A 173 -14.44 -32.99 -0.35
CA ILE A 173 -15.01 -32.05 0.62
C ILE A 173 -15.58 -32.82 1.82
N ILE A 174 -15.36 -32.29 3.03
CA ILE A 174 -16.04 -32.71 4.26
C ILE A 174 -17.55 -32.66 4.03
N GLU A 175 -18.29 -33.73 4.36
CA GLU A 175 -19.71 -33.88 3.99
C GLU A 175 -20.58 -32.71 4.46
N GLU A 176 -20.38 -32.27 5.69
CA GLU A 176 -21.12 -31.19 6.33
C GLU A 176 -20.89 -29.83 5.68
N ASN A 177 -19.75 -29.66 4.96
CA ASN A 177 -19.31 -28.41 4.35
C ASN A 177 -19.60 -28.31 2.85
N LYS A 178 -20.21 -29.35 2.23
CA LYS A 178 -20.55 -29.34 0.80
C LYS A 178 -21.46 -28.18 0.39
N HIS A 179 -22.32 -27.71 1.31
CA HIS A 179 -23.21 -26.58 1.07
C HIS A 179 -22.47 -25.26 0.81
N ASN A 180 -21.23 -25.09 1.31
CA ASN A 180 -20.39 -23.91 1.09
C ASN A 180 -19.94 -23.76 -0.38
N PHE A 181 -20.12 -24.79 -1.19
CA PHE A 181 -19.82 -24.76 -2.63
C PHE A 181 -21.09 -24.65 -3.49
N ALA A 182 -22.23 -24.25 -2.91
CA ALA A 182 -23.45 -23.99 -3.67
C ALA A 182 -23.26 -22.76 -4.58
N LYS A 183 -23.80 -22.82 -5.81
CA LYS A 183 -23.84 -21.67 -6.70
C LYS A 183 -24.91 -20.67 -6.28
N VAL A 184 -24.64 -19.39 -6.40
CA VAL A 184 -25.64 -18.31 -6.29
C VAL A 184 -26.19 -18.08 -7.69
N GLY A 185 -27.52 -18.07 -7.82
CA GLY A 185 -28.19 -17.92 -9.11
C GLY A 185 -28.06 -16.51 -9.69
N SER A 186 -28.27 -16.41 -11.02
CA SER A 186 -28.25 -15.11 -11.71
C SER A 186 -29.43 -14.20 -11.32
N GLU A 187 -30.43 -14.72 -10.65
CA GLU A 187 -31.54 -13.98 -10.05
C GLU A 187 -31.15 -13.28 -8.74
N ASP A 188 -30.12 -13.79 -8.05
CA ASP A 188 -29.67 -13.32 -6.75
C ASP A 188 -28.29 -12.61 -6.82
N SER A 189 -27.58 -12.68 -7.95
CA SER A 189 -26.25 -12.08 -8.12
C SER A 189 -26.00 -11.62 -9.55
N SER A 190 -25.07 -10.70 -9.72
CA SER A 190 -24.58 -10.20 -11.02
C SER A 190 -23.07 -10.30 -11.07
N THR A 191 -22.54 -10.69 -12.22
CA THR A 191 -21.10 -10.61 -12.52
C THR A 191 -20.70 -9.22 -13.01
N HIS A 192 -21.63 -8.30 -13.16
CA HIS A 192 -21.42 -6.98 -13.76
C HIS A 192 -20.76 -7.00 -15.15
N GLY A 193 -20.64 -8.17 -15.76
CA GLY A 193 -19.97 -8.38 -17.07
C GLY A 193 -18.47 -8.61 -16.98
N THR A 194 -17.92 -8.70 -15.79
CA THR A 194 -16.50 -9.04 -15.57
C THR A 194 -16.25 -10.52 -15.81
N SER A 195 -15.02 -10.84 -16.22
CA SER A 195 -14.53 -12.21 -16.28
C SER A 195 -14.38 -12.80 -14.88
N TYR A 196 -14.41 -14.16 -14.80
CA TYR A 196 -14.10 -14.87 -13.55
C TYR A 196 -12.69 -14.54 -13.08
N ASP A 197 -12.54 -14.21 -11.80
CA ASP A 197 -11.27 -13.78 -11.25
C ASP A 197 -10.66 -14.82 -10.29
N TYR A 198 -9.67 -15.55 -10.76
CA TYR A 198 -8.91 -16.49 -9.94
C TYR A 198 -8.11 -15.80 -8.81
N LEU A 199 -7.84 -14.48 -8.94
CA LEU A 199 -7.10 -13.70 -7.95
C LEU A 199 -8.01 -12.90 -7.02
N SER A 200 -9.33 -13.05 -7.13
CA SER A 200 -10.27 -12.37 -6.23
C SER A 200 -9.98 -12.69 -4.77
N VAL A 201 -10.01 -11.68 -3.89
CA VAL A 201 -9.92 -11.88 -2.45
C VAL A 201 -11.13 -12.67 -1.91
N MET A 202 -12.23 -12.70 -2.70
CA MET A 202 -13.45 -13.45 -2.41
C MET A 202 -13.38 -14.93 -2.82
N HIS A 203 -12.25 -15.39 -3.41
CA HIS A 203 -12.09 -16.77 -3.84
C HIS A 203 -11.57 -17.67 -2.69
N TYR A 204 -12.14 -18.87 -2.56
CA TYR A 204 -11.61 -19.88 -1.63
C TYR A 204 -10.25 -20.42 -2.11
N ASP A 205 -9.44 -20.89 -1.15
CA ASP A 205 -8.24 -21.66 -1.41
C ASP A 205 -8.59 -23.00 -2.07
N LYS A 206 -7.65 -23.54 -2.85
CA LYS A 206 -7.81 -24.82 -3.57
C LYS A 206 -8.19 -26.01 -2.68
N ASP A 207 -7.75 -25.98 -1.41
CA ASP A 207 -7.93 -27.07 -0.45
C ASP A 207 -9.02 -26.76 0.60
N ALA A 208 -9.81 -25.67 0.41
CA ALA A 208 -10.85 -25.24 1.33
C ALA A 208 -11.80 -26.40 1.67
N PHE A 209 -12.03 -26.65 2.97
CA PHE A 209 -12.88 -27.73 3.51
C PHE A 209 -12.47 -29.14 3.07
N SER A 210 -11.20 -29.35 2.69
CA SER A 210 -10.71 -30.67 2.29
C SER A 210 -10.70 -31.65 3.46
N LYS A 211 -11.14 -32.88 3.23
CA LYS A 211 -10.98 -33.99 4.17
C LYS A 211 -9.59 -34.65 4.14
N GLY A 212 -8.61 -34.01 3.44
CA GLY A 212 -7.24 -34.46 3.32
C GLY A 212 -7.00 -35.45 2.16
N SER A 213 -7.94 -35.59 1.23
CA SER A 213 -7.84 -36.50 0.07
C SER A 213 -7.44 -35.79 -1.24
N GLY A 214 -7.08 -34.53 -1.19
CA GLY A 214 -6.71 -33.71 -2.34
C GLY A 214 -7.48 -32.39 -2.40
N SER A 215 -7.20 -31.60 -3.42
CA SER A 215 -7.84 -30.29 -3.59
C SER A 215 -9.33 -30.41 -3.86
N THR A 216 -10.08 -29.47 -3.32
CA THR A 216 -11.54 -29.36 -3.44
C THR A 216 -11.96 -28.51 -4.62
N ILE A 217 -11.07 -27.61 -5.08
CA ILE A 217 -11.23 -26.77 -6.27
C ILE A 217 -10.07 -27.05 -7.22
N ILE A 218 -10.40 -27.33 -8.47
CA ILE A 218 -9.42 -27.49 -9.56
C ILE A 218 -9.71 -26.41 -10.60
N THR A 219 -8.74 -25.55 -10.89
CA THR A 219 -8.86 -24.52 -11.91
C THR A 219 -8.80 -25.11 -13.32
N ILE A 220 -9.61 -24.57 -14.26
CA ILE A 220 -9.54 -24.97 -15.68
C ILE A 220 -8.25 -24.46 -16.32
N GLN A 221 -7.76 -23.30 -15.88
CA GLN A 221 -6.45 -22.76 -16.24
C GLN A 221 -5.45 -23.18 -15.15
N PRO A 222 -4.53 -24.15 -15.45
CA PRO A 222 -3.67 -24.76 -14.43
C PRO A 222 -2.69 -23.80 -13.76
N GLU A 223 -2.33 -22.71 -14.42
CA GLU A 223 -1.44 -21.66 -13.91
C GLU A 223 -1.98 -20.98 -12.65
N TYR A 224 -3.31 -20.96 -12.47
CA TYR A 224 -3.95 -20.35 -11.30
C TYR A 224 -4.17 -21.32 -10.14
N GLN A 225 -3.86 -22.64 -10.30
CA GLN A 225 -4.18 -23.66 -9.29
C GLN A 225 -3.59 -23.36 -7.91
N ASP A 226 -2.38 -22.81 -7.87
CA ASP A 226 -1.69 -22.45 -6.63
C ASP A 226 -1.85 -20.96 -6.27
N MET A 227 -2.66 -20.22 -7.04
CA MET A 227 -2.89 -18.80 -6.86
C MET A 227 -4.28 -18.49 -6.29
N ILE A 228 -5.29 -19.35 -6.53
CA ILE A 228 -6.63 -19.18 -5.97
C ILE A 228 -6.58 -19.19 -4.44
N GLY A 229 -7.41 -18.35 -3.82
CA GLY A 229 -7.42 -18.16 -2.37
C GLY A 229 -6.31 -17.25 -1.87
N GLN A 230 -5.76 -16.38 -2.73
CA GLN A 230 -4.77 -15.39 -2.31
C GLN A 230 -5.28 -14.53 -1.15
N ARG A 231 -4.37 -14.12 -0.26
CA ARG A 231 -4.65 -13.27 0.91
C ARG A 231 -3.70 -12.07 0.97
N LEU A 232 -3.58 -11.37 -0.18
CA LEU A 232 -2.85 -10.10 -0.32
C LEU A 232 -3.81 -8.93 -0.06
N GLU A 233 -4.49 -8.49 -1.09
CA GLU A 233 -5.49 -7.39 -1.09
C GLU A 233 -6.59 -7.69 -2.12
N MET A 234 -7.62 -6.82 -2.20
CA MET A 234 -8.59 -6.82 -3.29
C MET A 234 -7.89 -6.81 -4.64
N SER A 235 -8.30 -7.70 -5.52
CA SER A 235 -7.80 -7.74 -6.90
C SER A 235 -8.27 -6.53 -7.71
N VAL A 236 -7.67 -6.35 -8.88
CA VAL A 236 -8.12 -5.33 -9.85
C VAL A 236 -9.59 -5.57 -10.25
N THR A 237 -9.99 -6.83 -10.43
CA THR A 237 -11.37 -7.20 -10.80
C THR A 237 -12.33 -7.01 -9.63
N ASP A 238 -11.95 -7.34 -8.38
CA ASP A 238 -12.76 -7.03 -7.19
C ASP A 238 -13.09 -5.53 -7.13
N VAL A 239 -12.08 -4.68 -7.40
CA VAL A 239 -12.23 -3.22 -7.43
C VAL A 239 -13.11 -2.77 -8.60
N GLU A 240 -12.92 -3.36 -9.79
CA GLU A 240 -13.76 -3.06 -10.96
C GLU A 240 -15.23 -3.41 -10.70
N GLU A 241 -15.51 -4.60 -10.17
CA GLU A 241 -16.86 -5.01 -9.81
C GLU A 241 -17.49 -4.10 -8.76
N LEU A 242 -16.73 -3.72 -7.73
CA LEU A 242 -17.18 -2.76 -6.71
C LEU A 242 -17.54 -1.41 -7.34
N ASN A 243 -16.69 -0.89 -8.20
CA ASN A 243 -16.93 0.39 -8.89
C ASN A 243 -18.13 0.32 -9.85
N LEU A 244 -18.35 -0.81 -10.51
CA LEU A 244 -19.54 -1.05 -11.35
C LEU A 244 -20.81 -1.14 -10.51
N LEU A 245 -20.80 -1.91 -9.41
CA LEU A 245 -21.94 -2.08 -8.50
C LEU A 245 -22.40 -0.74 -7.91
N TYR A 246 -21.45 0.08 -7.42
CA TYR A 246 -21.75 1.37 -6.80
C TYR A 246 -21.76 2.54 -7.77
N LYS A 247 -21.55 2.29 -9.09
CA LYS A 247 -21.54 3.29 -10.17
C LYS A 247 -20.54 4.42 -9.87
N CYS A 248 -19.34 4.06 -9.41
CA CYS A 248 -18.29 5.01 -9.08
C CYS A 248 -17.75 5.72 -10.34
N ASN A 249 -17.60 7.03 -10.26
CA ASN A 249 -16.98 7.83 -11.32
C ASN A 249 -15.54 8.22 -10.97
N SER A 250 -15.19 8.21 -9.67
CA SER A 250 -13.85 8.54 -9.16
C SER A 250 -13.68 7.89 -7.79
N ALA A 251 -12.46 7.67 -7.37
CA ALA A 251 -12.15 7.22 -6.02
C ALA A 251 -12.14 8.39 -5.02
N VAL A 252 -12.35 8.09 -3.74
CA VAL A 252 -12.45 9.11 -2.68
C VAL A 252 -11.10 9.74 -2.35
N ALA A 253 -10.06 8.91 -2.20
CA ALA A 253 -8.75 9.37 -1.73
C ALA A 253 -7.65 9.31 -2.79
N PHE A 254 -7.97 9.00 -4.02
CA PHE A 254 -7.02 8.99 -5.12
C PHE A 254 -7.13 10.27 -5.93
N MET A 255 -6.02 10.98 -6.12
CA MET A 255 -6.01 12.31 -6.73
C MET A 255 -5.35 12.35 -8.10
N PHE A 256 -4.25 11.61 -8.29
CA PHE A 256 -3.45 11.71 -9.51
C PHE A 256 -2.62 10.46 -9.76
N TYR A 257 -2.47 10.11 -11.04
CA TYR A 257 -1.57 9.06 -11.52
C TYR A 257 -0.97 9.43 -12.88
N CYS A 258 0.31 9.13 -13.07
CA CYS A 258 0.99 9.21 -14.36
C CYS A 258 2.17 8.25 -14.44
N ASP A 259 2.14 7.35 -15.42
CA ASP A 259 3.23 6.45 -15.79
C ASP A 259 3.85 6.81 -17.14
N PHE A 260 3.45 7.92 -17.70
CA PHE A 260 3.87 8.42 -19.02
C PHE A 260 3.70 7.44 -20.18
N THR A 261 3.03 6.31 -19.99
CA THR A 261 2.78 5.28 -21.02
C THR A 261 2.17 5.90 -22.27
N ASN A 262 2.53 5.39 -23.45
CA ASN A 262 2.12 5.93 -24.75
C ASN A 262 2.51 7.39 -25.01
N GLY A 263 3.49 7.94 -24.29
CA GLY A 263 3.94 9.31 -24.46
C GLY A 263 2.96 10.37 -23.96
N THR A 264 2.09 10.03 -23.03
CA THR A 264 1.15 10.98 -22.41
C THR A 264 1.84 11.81 -21.33
N MET A 265 1.50 13.08 -21.24
CA MET A 265 1.91 13.98 -20.16
C MET A 265 0.94 14.01 -18.98
N CYS A 266 -0.17 13.26 -19.02
CA CYS A 266 -1.19 13.20 -17.96
C CYS A 266 -1.64 14.59 -17.49
N GLU A 267 -1.81 15.54 -18.42
CA GLU A 267 -2.17 16.94 -18.12
C GLU A 267 -1.11 17.68 -17.25
N MET A 268 0.14 17.20 -17.24
CA MET A 268 1.25 17.92 -16.62
C MET A 268 1.83 18.95 -17.59
N ASP A 269 2.21 20.11 -17.04
CA ASP A 269 2.87 21.18 -17.77
C ASP A 269 4.37 21.21 -17.46
N ARG A 270 5.18 21.56 -18.48
CA ARG A 270 6.62 21.71 -18.32
C ARG A 270 7.07 23.10 -18.72
N CYS A 271 8.00 23.66 -17.96
CA CYS A 271 8.64 24.91 -18.31
C CYS A 271 10.13 24.89 -18.00
N SER A 272 10.83 25.73 -18.72
CA SER A 272 12.27 25.84 -18.61
C SER A 272 12.69 27.27 -18.31
N ARG A 273 13.77 27.39 -17.57
CA ARG A 273 14.51 28.63 -17.42
C ARG A 273 15.88 28.44 -18.09
N ASN A 274 16.24 29.36 -18.99
CA ASN A 274 17.54 29.36 -19.68
C ASN A 274 17.86 28.10 -20.52
N GLY A 275 16.83 27.37 -21.00
CA GLY A 275 16.99 26.24 -21.91
C GLY A 275 17.02 24.85 -21.29
N SER A 276 17.06 24.70 -19.96
CA SER A 276 16.86 23.41 -19.29
C SER A 276 15.39 23.09 -19.22
N SER A 277 14.97 21.88 -19.60
CA SER A 277 13.58 21.43 -19.51
C SER A 277 13.50 19.95 -19.19
N TRP A 278 12.34 19.53 -18.67
CA TRP A 278 11.98 18.13 -18.63
C TRP A 278 11.67 17.63 -20.03
N GLU A 279 12.24 16.50 -20.40
CA GLU A 279 12.01 15.83 -21.67
C GLU A 279 11.44 14.44 -21.44
N MET A 280 10.49 14.05 -22.27
CA MET A 280 9.95 12.69 -22.29
C MET A 280 10.87 11.83 -23.14
N VAL A 281 11.41 10.77 -22.53
CA VAL A 281 12.42 9.91 -23.14
C VAL A 281 12.12 8.43 -22.84
N THR A 282 12.74 7.52 -23.59
CA THR A 282 12.66 6.07 -23.37
C THR A 282 13.94 5.53 -22.74
N GLN A 283 15.06 6.27 -22.81
CA GLN A 283 16.34 5.93 -22.23
C GLN A 283 17.23 7.16 -22.04
N VAL A 284 18.20 7.08 -21.15
CA VAL A 284 19.19 8.16 -20.91
C VAL A 284 20.60 7.58 -20.91
N ASP A 285 21.51 8.18 -21.67
CA ASP A 285 22.92 7.79 -21.67
C ASP A 285 23.55 7.97 -20.28
N GLY A 286 24.07 6.88 -19.69
CA GLY A 286 24.59 6.88 -18.32
C GLY A 286 23.49 6.92 -17.22
N GLY A 287 22.24 6.81 -17.61
CA GLY A 287 21.07 6.78 -16.74
C GLY A 287 20.22 5.53 -16.96
N PRO A 288 18.87 5.61 -16.78
CA PRO A 288 17.97 4.49 -16.98
C PRO A 288 17.94 4.04 -18.44
N SER A 289 18.01 2.72 -18.66
CA SER A 289 17.83 2.09 -19.99
C SER A 289 16.36 1.79 -20.30
N PHE A 290 15.52 1.83 -19.30
CA PHE A 290 14.07 1.57 -19.34
C PHE A 290 13.38 2.46 -18.32
N ASP A 291 12.10 2.76 -18.55
CA ASP A 291 11.19 3.32 -17.55
C ASP A 291 10.99 2.33 -16.39
N HIS A 292 10.44 2.80 -15.26
CA HIS A 292 10.16 1.91 -14.14
C HIS A 292 8.97 0.98 -14.44
N THR A 293 7.95 1.47 -15.16
CA THR A 293 6.75 0.70 -15.51
C THR A 293 7.07 -0.59 -16.24
N SER A 294 7.94 -0.56 -17.26
CA SER A 294 8.27 -1.71 -18.11
C SER A 294 9.45 -2.55 -17.62
N LEU A 295 10.02 -2.25 -16.44
CA LEU A 295 11.08 -3.08 -15.86
C LEU A 295 10.62 -4.54 -15.74
N PRO A 296 11.49 -5.51 -16.06
CA PRO A 296 11.13 -6.92 -15.97
C PRO A 296 10.80 -7.31 -14.54
N SER A 297 9.68 -8.00 -14.38
CA SER A 297 9.28 -8.68 -13.15
C SER A 297 9.45 -10.18 -13.27
N GLU A 298 9.55 -10.86 -12.14
CA GLU A 298 9.78 -12.31 -12.10
C GLU A 298 8.57 -13.15 -12.50
N ASN A 299 7.38 -12.57 -12.50
CA ASN A 299 6.15 -13.24 -12.92
C ASN A 299 6.04 -13.49 -14.44
N GLY A 300 7.06 -13.07 -15.22
CA GLY A 300 7.11 -13.26 -16.67
C GLY A 300 6.27 -12.26 -17.46
N ASP A 301 5.71 -11.27 -16.81
CA ASP A 301 5.00 -10.16 -17.45
C ASP A 301 6.03 -9.18 -18.06
N ASN A 302 6.57 -9.59 -19.20
CA ASN A 302 7.47 -8.76 -19.97
C ASN A 302 6.63 -8.01 -21.01
N SER A 303 6.08 -6.89 -20.65
CA SER A 303 5.57 -5.93 -21.63
C SER A 303 6.77 -5.46 -22.45
N GLN A 304 6.85 -5.87 -23.72
CA GLN A 304 7.92 -5.41 -24.66
C GLN A 304 7.58 -4.02 -25.25
N GLU A 305 6.67 -3.28 -24.63
CA GLU A 305 6.36 -1.94 -25.06
C GLU A 305 7.44 -0.99 -24.54
N GLU A 306 8.00 -0.17 -25.43
CA GLU A 306 8.90 0.91 -25.04
C GLU A 306 8.12 1.88 -24.15
N GLY A 307 8.44 1.93 -22.88
CA GLY A 307 7.87 2.86 -21.94
C GLY A 307 8.55 4.23 -22.01
N TYR A 308 7.92 5.23 -21.44
CA TYR A 308 8.42 6.59 -21.39
C TYR A 308 8.54 7.04 -19.94
N PHE A 309 9.49 7.94 -19.69
CA PHE A 309 9.64 8.62 -18.41
C PHE A 309 10.11 10.06 -18.63
N MET A 310 10.02 10.89 -17.59
CA MET A 310 10.50 12.26 -17.66
C MET A 310 11.95 12.36 -17.20
N HIS A 311 12.79 13.05 -17.97
CA HIS A 311 14.19 13.32 -17.65
C HIS A 311 14.49 14.80 -17.71
N ALA A 312 15.15 15.35 -16.68
CA ALA A 312 15.69 16.70 -16.66
C ALA A 312 17.21 16.63 -16.66
N SER A 313 17.80 17.01 -17.80
CA SER A 313 19.26 17.09 -17.95
C SER A 313 19.83 18.27 -17.18
N THR A 314 20.95 18.06 -16.52
CA THR A 314 21.71 19.09 -15.82
C THR A 314 22.87 19.64 -16.65
N SER A 315 22.87 19.48 -17.98
CA SER A 315 23.94 19.92 -18.89
C SER A 315 23.99 21.44 -19.16
N GLY A 316 23.07 22.24 -18.62
CA GLY A 316 22.98 23.70 -18.78
C GLY A 316 24.02 24.50 -17.97
N LEU A 317 23.74 25.77 -17.67
CA LEU A 317 24.59 26.64 -16.82
C LEU A 317 24.20 26.50 -15.35
N GLU A 318 25.09 26.87 -14.44
CA GLU A 318 24.79 26.98 -13.02
C GLU A 318 23.61 27.96 -12.79
N GLY A 319 22.64 27.53 -11.98
CA GLY A 319 21.38 28.27 -11.73
C GLY A 319 20.28 28.04 -12.75
N ASP A 320 20.50 27.20 -13.77
CA ASP A 320 19.43 26.73 -14.66
C ASP A 320 18.47 25.79 -13.89
N SER A 321 17.19 25.88 -14.17
CA SER A 321 16.19 24.99 -13.57
C SER A 321 15.16 24.52 -14.59
N ALA A 322 14.70 23.27 -14.40
CA ALA A 322 13.64 22.65 -15.16
C ALA A 322 12.47 22.31 -14.22
N ARG A 323 11.25 22.72 -14.57
CA ARG A 323 10.05 22.46 -13.79
C ARG A 323 9.06 21.57 -14.54
N LEU A 324 8.40 20.70 -13.80
CA LEU A 324 7.28 19.88 -14.24
C LEU A 324 6.17 20.04 -13.19
N GLU A 325 5.01 20.50 -13.61
CA GLU A 325 3.87 20.82 -12.74
C GLU A 325 2.69 19.91 -13.06
N THR A 326 2.03 19.37 -12.04
CA THR A 326 0.78 18.61 -12.21
C THR A 326 -0.38 19.52 -12.52
N GLN A 327 -1.50 18.96 -12.93
CA GLN A 327 -2.78 19.67 -12.94
C GLN A 327 -3.13 20.19 -11.53
N ILE A 328 -4.06 21.16 -11.46
CA ILE A 328 -4.57 21.67 -10.20
C ILE A 328 -5.55 20.68 -9.59
N MET A 329 -5.31 20.33 -8.33
CA MET A 329 -6.09 19.38 -7.55
C MET A 329 -6.69 20.06 -6.32
N SER A 330 -7.79 19.51 -5.80
CA SER A 330 -8.46 20.01 -4.60
C SER A 330 -8.45 18.95 -3.52
N PRO A 331 -7.95 19.24 -2.31
CA PRO A 331 -8.14 18.36 -1.15
C PRO A 331 -9.63 18.23 -0.83
N ILE A 332 -10.08 17.03 -0.51
CA ILE A 332 -11.48 16.75 -0.16
C ILE A 332 -11.61 16.23 1.28
N ARG A 333 -10.55 15.61 1.84
CA ARG A 333 -10.57 15.00 3.16
C ARG A 333 -10.19 16.01 4.27
N GLU A 334 -10.85 15.88 5.41
CA GLU A 334 -10.71 16.81 6.55
C GLU A 334 -9.29 16.89 7.14
N CYS A 335 -8.50 15.80 7.05
CA CYS A 335 -7.17 15.76 7.62
C CYS A 335 -6.10 16.54 6.84
N ASN A 336 -6.39 16.98 5.63
CA ASN A 336 -5.42 17.71 4.78
C ASN A 336 -4.04 17.03 4.71
N VAL A 337 -4.02 15.71 4.59
CA VAL A 337 -2.80 14.92 4.45
C VAL A 337 -2.83 14.22 3.11
N GLN A 338 -1.77 14.40 2.33
CA GLN A 338 -1.61 13.73 1.05
C GLN A 338 -0.25 13.02 1.03
N CYS A 339 -0.20 11.91 0.30
CA CYS A 339 1.02 11.17 0.02
C CYS A 339 1.31 11.20 -1.47
N LEU A 340 2.41 11.86 -1.82
CA LEU A 340 2.99 11.80 -3.14
C LEU A 340 3.97 10.62 -3.18
N GLN A 341 3.79 9.72 -4.14
CA GLN A 341 4.67 8.59 -4.41
C GLN A 341 5.16 8.69 -5.85
N PHE A 342 6.46 8.49 -6.08
CA PHE A 342 7.02 8.41 -7.42
C PHE A 342 8.35 7.64 -7.39
N TYR A 343 8.78 7.18 -8.56
CA TYR A 343 10.11 6.62 -8.72
C TYR A 343 11.04 7.67 -9.32
N TYR A 344 12.28 7.71 -8.82
CA TYR A 344 13.32 8.58 -9.39
C TYR A 344 14.58 7.80 -9.68
N PHE A 345 15.37 8.32 -10.64
CA PHE A 345 16.71 7.86 -10.93
C PHE A 345 17.63 9.07 -11.04
N HIS A 346 18.73 9.06 -10.30
CA HIS A 346 19.73 10.12 -10.30
C HIS A 346 20.99 9.66 -11.04
N SER A 347 21.23 10.20 -12.23
CA SER A 347 22.42 9.92 -13.07
C SER A 347 23.42 11.08 -13.10
N GLY A 348 23.15 12.16 -12.37
CA GLY A 348 23.94 13.40 -12.37
C GLY A 348 25.05 13.45 -11.33
N ASN A 349 25.49 14.65 -11.00
CA ASN A 349 26.47 14.93 -9.97
C ASN A 349 25.79 15.06 -8.59
N ASP A 350 26.46 14.67 -7.53
CA ASP A 350 25.97 14.74 -6.13
C ASP A 350 25.54 16.15 -5.69
N SER A 351 25.96 17.21 -6.40
CA SER A 351 25.55 18.59 -6.16
C SER A 351 24.23 19.00 -6.82
N HIS A 352 23.58 18.11 -7.59
CA HIS A 352 22.28 18.40 -8.18
C HIS A 352 21.16 18.04 -7.23
N GLU A 353 20.05 18.78 -7.34
CA GLU A 353 18.92 18.64 -6.46
C GLU A 353 17.63 18.46 -7.26
N LEU A 354 16.79 17.55 -6.79
CA LEU A 354 15.39 17.46 -7.19
C LEU A 354 14.54 17.98 -6.02
N ASN A 355 13.96 19.15 -6.21
CA ASN A 355 13.10 19.82 -5.24
C ASN A 355 11.64 19.47 -5.53
N ILE A 356 10.88 19.08 -4.51
CA ILE A 356 9.46 18.80 -4.58
C ILE A 356 8.72 19.90 -3.83
N TRP A 357 7.91 20.66 -4.58
CA TRP A 357 7.13 21.77 -4.07
C TRP A 357 5.64 21.47 -4.17
N ILE A 358 4.83 22.12 -3.33
CA ILE A 358 3.43 22.38 -3.63
C ILE A 358 3.23 23.86 -3.92
N ARG A 359 2.35 24.16 -4.88
CA ARG A 359 1.86 25.49 -5.17
C ARG A 359 0.40 25.54 -4.76
N GLU A 360 0.08 26.31 -3.71
CA GLU A 360 -1.29 26.48 -3.23
C GLU A 360 -1.90 27.76 -3.76
N PHE A 361 -3.18 27.72 -4.14
CA PHE A 361 -3.93 28.86 -4.69
C PHE A 361 -4.97 29.32 -3.66
N GLU A 362 -5.06 30.64 -3.44
CA GLU A 362 -6.02 31.20 -2.47
C GLU A 362 -7.47 30.98 -2.91
N ASP A 363 -7.76 31.21 -4.19
CA ASP A 363 -9.06 31.04 -4.81
C ASP A 363 -8.92 30.87 -6.34
N GLU A 364 -10.05 30.81 -7.04
CA GLU A 364 -10.08 30.67 -8.51
C GLU A 364 -9.50 31.88 -9.25
N GLN A 365 -9.35 33.04 -8.61
CA GLN A 365 -8.81 34.27 -9.21
C GLN A 365 -7.30 34.38 -8.97
N ASP A 366 -6.75 33.59 -8.06
CA ASP A 366 -5.30 33.51 -7.85
C ASP A 366 -4.64 32.82 -9.05
N THR A 367 -3.88 33.60 -9.82
CA THR A 367 -3.21 33.15 -11.03
C THR A 367 -1.77 32.74 -10.82
N THR A 368 -1.22 32.95 -9.65
CA THR A 368 0.20 32.70 -9.33
C THR A 368 0.41 31.61 -8.28
N GLY A 369 -0.44 31.57 -7.27
CA GLY A 369 -0.29 30.67 -6.13
C GLY A 369 0.93 30.98 -5.26
N THR A 370 1.07 30.24 -4.17
CA THR A 370 2.22 30.32 -3.25
C THR A 370 2.97 28.99 -3.25
N LEU A 371 4.28 29.03 -3.53
CA LEU A 371 5.16 27.86 -3.49
C LEU A 371 5.62 27.55 -2.06
N ARG A 372 5.60 26.27 -1.71
CA ARG A 372 6.12 25.76 -0.45
C ARG A 372 6.92 24.48 -0.71
N LEU A 373 8.19 24.48 -0.32
CA LEU A 373 9.07 23.30 -0.46
C LEU A 373 8.62 22.22 0.52
N MET A 374 8.40 21.03 -0.01
CA MET A 374 7.91 19.87 0.74
C MET A 374 9.00 18.84 0.97
N ASP A 375 9.92 18.67 0.00
CA ASP A 375 11.05 17.75 0.12
C ASP A 375 12.15 18.10 -0.87
N GLN A 376 13.35 17.54 -0.63
CA GLN A 376 14.55 17.76 -1.45
C GLN A 376 15.34 16.45 -1.55
N ILE A 377 15.53 15.96 -2.76
CA ILE A 377 16.36 14.79 -3.02
C ILE A 377 17.75 15.28 -3.44
N THR A 378 18.74 14.91 -2.62
CA THR A 378 20.17 15.21 -2.82
C THR A 378 21.00 13.94 -2.65
N GLY A 379 22.28 13.98 -2.99
CA GLY A 379 23.24 12.91 -2.71
C GLY A 379 23.66 12.09 -3.92
N PRO A 380 24.22 10.89 -3.71
CA PRO A 380 24.91 10.14 -4.74
C PRO A 380 23.97 9.64 -5.85
N THR A 381 24.58 9.37 -7.01
CA THR A 381 23.91 8.72 -8.13
C THR A 381 23.31 7.38 -7.73
N THR A 382 22.20 7.02 -8.35
CA THR A 382 21.54 5.74 -8.15
C THR A 382 21.88 4.76 -9.27
N SER A 383 21.86 3.47 -8.99
CA SER A 383 22.04 2.40 -9.98
C SER A 383 20.72 1.72 -10.36
N HIS A 384 19.65 2.03 -9.64
CA HIS A 384 18.30 1.50 -9.82
C HIS A 384 17.30 2.64 -9.62
N TRP A 385 16.12 2.50 -10.18
CA TRP A 385 14.99 3.33 -9.82
C TRP A 385 14.71 3.25 -8.32
N LYS A 386 14.49 4.40 -7.68
CA LYS A 386 14.24 4.50 -6.24
C LYS A 386 12.83 5.01 -5.99
N LEU A 387 12.10 4.27 -5.17
CA LEU A 387 10.80 4.73 -4.69
C LEU A 387 11.00 5.85 -3.66
N HIS A 388 10.25 6.94 -3.85
CA HIS A 388 10.25 8.07 -2.92
C HIS A 388 8.82 8.45 -2.52
N HIS A 389 8.65 8.78 -1.24
CA HIS A 389 7.39 9.25 -0.69
C HIS A 389 7.57 10.64 -0.08
N VAL A 390 6.67 11.55 -0.42
CA VAL A 390 6.63 12.90 0.15
C VAL A 390 5.29 13.15 0.79
N SER A 391 5.30 13.41 2.10
CA SER A 391 4.09 13.80 2.81
C SER A 391 3.77 15.26 2.52
N LEU A 392 2.55 15.50 2.01
CA LEU A 392 2.03 16.84 1.72
C LEU A 392 0.92 17.20 2.71
N ASN A 393 0.66 18.52 2.85
CA ASN A 393 -0.41 19.05 3.71
C ASN A 393 -1.10 20.25 3.06
N ALA A 394 -1.46 20.11 1.80
CA ALA A 394 -2.23 21.11 1.09
C ALA A 394 -3.61 21.26 1.71
N THR A 395 -4.02 22.50 1.96
CA THR A 395 -5.32 22.86 2.53
C THR A 395 -6.24 23.56 1.54
N LYS A 396 -5.70 23.91 0.38
CA LYS A 396 -6.37 24.62 -0.72
C LYS A 396 -6.14 23.88 -2.02
N GLN A 397 -6.69 24.40 -3.10
CA GLN A 397 -6.32 23.94 -4.44
C GLN A 397 -4.81 24.05 -4.63
N PHE A 398 -4.19 23.01 -5.18
CA PHE A 398 -2.74 22.95 -5.29
C PHE A 398 -2.27 22.16 -6.52
N GLN A 399 -1.02 22.39 -6.88
CA GLN A 399 -0.23 21.59 -7.83
C GLN A 399 1.00 21.04 -7.11
N VAL A 400 1.48 19.89 -7.56
CA VAL A 400 2.84 19.40 -7.23
C VAL A 400 3.79 19.91 -8.31
N VAL A 401 4.93 20.41 -7.89
CA VAL A 401 5.98 20.92 -8.79
C VAL A 401 7.28 20.17 -8.52
N PHE A 402 7.76 19.47 -9.53
CA PHE A 402 9.07 18.84 -9.54
C PHE A 402 10.07 19.80 -10.20
N GLU A 403 11.11 20.18 -9.47
CA GLU A 403 12.12 21.07 -9.99
C GLU A 403 13.50 20.45 -9.86
N VAL A 404 14.21 20.33 -10.96
CA VAL A 404 15.62 20.02 -10.98
C VAL A 404 16.41 21.32 -11.10
N GLN A 405 17.30 21.54 -10.12
CA GLN A 405 18.19 22.69 -10.10
C GLN A 405 19.64 22.25 -10.30
N LYS A 406 20.35 22.96 -11.17
CA LYS A 406 21.76 22.75 -11.42
C LYS A 406 22.61 23.63 -10.50
N LEU A 407 23.46 23.02 -9.67
CA LEU A 407 24.31 23.71 -8.70
C LEU A 407 25.79 23.68 -9.06
N ALA A 408 26.23 23.01 -10.15
CA ALA A 408 27.62 22.91 -10.55
C ALA A 408 27.83 23.08 -12.06
N GLU A 409 28.87 23.78 -12.46
CA GLU A 409 29.30 23.89 -13.86
C GLU A 409 29.84 22.55 -14.40
N ASN A 410 29.66 22.33 -15.71
CA ASN A 410 30.22 21.18 -16.46
C ASN A 410 29.81 19.78 -15.96
N SER A 411 28.63 19.64 -15.32
CA SER A 411 28.07 18.37 -14.95
C SER A 411 27.27 17.73 -16.09
N THR A 412 27.22 16.42 -16.12
CA THR A 412 26.40 15.61 -17.05
C THR A 412 25.43 14.73 -16.26
N GLY A 413 24.40 14.19 -16.94
CA GLY A 413 23.36 13.40 -16.31
C GLY A 413 22.19 14.27 -15.87
N GLY A 414 21.45 13.84 -14.85
CA GLY A 414 20.27 14.55 -14.36
C GLY A 414 19.41 13.69 -13.46
N PHE A 415 18.15 14.10 -13.31
CA PHE A 415 17.12 13.34 -12.64
C PHE A 415 16.09 12.83 -13.63
N SER A 416 15.69 11.58 -13.46
CA SER A 416 14.53 11.00 -14.14
C SER A 416 13.46 10.70 -13.11
N ILE A 417 12.18 10.82 -13.48
CA ILE A 417 11.02 10.45 -12.64
C ILE A 417 10.01 9.66 -13.45
N ASP A 418 9.31 8.75 -12.76
CA ASP A 418 8.30 7.86 -13.33
C ASP A 418 7.26 7.44 -12.29
N ASP A 419 6.16 6.85 -12.73
CA ASP A 419 5.10 6.25 -11.89
C ASP A 419 4.62 7.16 -10.76
N ILE A 420 4.22 8.38 -11.08
CA ILE A 420 3.77 9.37 -10.11
C ILE A 420 2.35 9.03 -9.64
N ASN A 421 2.17 8.92 -8.34
CA ASN A 421 0.86 8.72 -7.71
C ASN A 421 0.66 9.75 -6.59
N LEU A 422 -0.57 10.22 -6.43
CA LEU A 422 -0.96 11.09 -5.34
C LEU A 422 -2.28 10.62 -4.72
N SER A 423 -2.29 10.45 -3.42
CA SER A 423 -3.49 10.06 -2.67
C SER A 423 -3.67 10.93 -1.41
N GLU A 424 -4.92 11.03 -0.92
CA GLU A 424 -5.24 11.69 0.36
C GLU A 424 -5.16 10.69 1.53
N THR A 425 -3.99 10.06 1.66
CA THR A 425 -3.64 9.12 2.73
C THR A 425 -2.31 9.49 3.36
N GLU A 426 -1.99 8.89 4.50
CA GLU A 426 -0.68 9.05 5.12
C GLU A 426 0.37 8.24 4.35
N CYS A 427 1.56 8.81 4.14
CA CYS A 427 2.70 8.08 3.57
C CYS A 427 3.26 7.04 4.54
N PRO A 428 3.89 5.96 4.03
CA PRO A 428 4.61 5.01 4.87
C PRO A 428 5.69 5.69 5.71
N HIS A 429 5.85 5.21 6.96
CA HIS A 429 6.84 5.79 7.87
C HIS A 429 8.28 5.44 7.48
N VAL A 430 8.49 4.25 6.91
CA VAL A 430 9.79 3.77 6.44
C VAL A 430 9.62 3.10 5.09
N THR A 431 10.45 3.49 4.14
CA THR A 431 10.64 2.81 2.85
C THR A 431 12.04 2.22 2.84
N LEU A 432 12.15 0.91 2.76
CA LEU A 432 13.41 0.18 2.68
C LEU A 432 13.47 -0.60 1.36
N GLN A 433 14.18 -0.05 0.40
CA GLN A 433 14.41 -0.71 -0.88
C GLN A 433 15.70 -1.52 -0.84
N ILE A 434 15.63 -2.77 -1.31
CA ILE A 434 16.77 -3.68 -1.41
C ILE A 434 16.98 -4.02 -2.88
N ASP A 435 18.06 -3.50 -3.43
CA ASP A 435 18.46 -3.77 -4.80
C ASP A 435 19.23 -5.09 -4.91
N ASP A 436 19.20 -5.70 -6.11
CA ASP A 436 19.85 -6.98 -6.42
C ASP A 436 19.51 -8.11 -5.43
N LEU A 437 18.25 -8.16 -4.96
CA LEU A 437 17.82 -9.06 -3.90
C LEU A 437 18.18 -10.53 -4.20
N LYS A 438 17.95 -11.02 -5.42
CA LYS A 438 18.30 -12.39 -5.80
C LYS A 438 19.80 -12.70 -5.65
N ASN A 439 20.64 -11.77 -6.09
CA ASN A 439 22.08 -11.92 -5.95
C ASN A 439 22.49 -11.91 -4.47
N ARG A 440 21.86 -11.03 -3.67
CA ARG A 440 22.11 -10.99 -2.23
C ARG A 440 21.68 -12.27 -1.53
N LEU A 441 20.51 -12.83 -1.85
CA LEU A 441 20.05 -14.11 -1.29
C LEU A 441 21.00 -15.27 -1.63
N ASN A 442 21.54 -15.30 -2.86
CA ASN A 442 22.44 -16.34 -3.32
C ASN A 442 23.87 -16.23 -2.76
N THR A 443 24.35 -15.02 -2.48
CA THR A 443 25.74 -14.74 -2.11
C THR A 443 25.94 -14.48 -0.62
N SER A 444 24.90 -14.07 0.09
CA SER A 444 24.98 -13.76 1.53
C SER A 444 24.90 -15.03 2.37
N VAL A 445 25.52 -14.97 3.54
CA VAL A 445 25.35 -16.01 4.56
C VAL A 445 23.90 -15.96 5.07
N SER A 446 23.27 -17.13 5.26
CA SER A 446 21.92 -17.20 5.84
C SER A 446 21.87 -16.49 7.21
N GLY A 447 20.89 -15.62 7.38
CA GLY A 447 20.78 -14.75 8.55
C GLY A 447 21.44 -13.37 8.39
N THR A 448 21.97 -13.04 7.19
CA THR A 448 22.47 -11.69 6.89
C THR A 448 21.32 -10.68 7.04
N THR A 449 21.58 -9.62 7.81
CA THR A 449 20.56 -8.61 8.15
C THR A 449 20.88 -7.29 7.47
N ILE A 450 19.86 -6.71 6.85
CA ILE A 450 19.87 -5.37 6.26
C ILE A 450 19.02 -4.48 7.16
N TYR A 451 19.58 -3.36 7.61
CA TYR A 451 18.90 -2.42 8.49
C TYR A 451 18.49 -1.16 7.75
N SER A 452 17.34 -0.58 8.15
CA SER A 452 17.03 0.81 7.83
C SER A 452 17.88 1.76 8.70
N PRO A 453 18.06 3.01 8.28
CA PRO A 453 18.48 4.07 9.19
C PRO A 453 17.58 4.16 10.42
N ARG A 454 18.10 4.73 11.53
CA ARG A 454 17.31 5.00 12.72
C ARG A 454 16.17 5.96 12.40
N GLN A 455 14.97 5.60 12.81
CA GLN A 455 13.73 6.36 12.67
C GLN A 455 13.20 6.76 14.05
N TYR A 456 12.28 7.71 14.06
CA TYR A 456 11.52 8.09 15.25
C TYR A 456 10.02 7.98 14.96
N SER A 457 9.26 7.40 15.91
CA SER A 457 7.80 7.51 15.89
C SER A 457 7.35 8.94 16.14
N LYS A 458 6.07 9.23 15.94
CA LYS A 458 5.49 10.56 16.20
C LYS A 458 5.67 10.98 17.66
N GLU A 459 5.62 10.02 18.60
CA GLU A 459 5.79 10.25 20.04
C GLU A 459 7.26 10.41 20.43
N GLY A 460 8.21 9.96 19.62
CA GLY A 460 9.64 10.08 19.85
C GLY A 460 10.37 8.74 20.13
N TYR A 461 9.70 7.59 20.05
CA TYR A 461 10.37 6.28 20.17
C TYR A 461 11.33 6.07 18.99
N ALA A 462 12.60 5.82 19.29
CA ALA A 462 13.58 5.49 18.28
C ALA A 462 13.50 4.01 17.90
N TYR A 463 13.54 3.71 16.60
CA TYR A 463 13.50 2.35 16.08
C TYR A 463 14.24 2.22 14.76
N ARG A 464 14.48 0.98 14.34
CA ARG A 464 14.89 0.64 12.98
C ARG A 464 14.18 -0.62 12.51
N VAL A 465 14.12 -0.79 11.19
CA VAL A 465 13.62 -1.99 10.53
C VAL A 465 14.81 -2.89 10.18
N ALA A 466 14.61 -4.19 10.28
CA ALA A 466 15.59 -5.19 9.89
C ALA A 466 14.95 -6.20 8.92
N VAL A 467 15.57 -6.41 7.77
CA VAL A 467 15.25 -7.45 6.81
C VAL A 467 16.33 -8.53 6.90
N VAL A 468 15.96 -9.74 7.26
CA VAL A 468 16.88 -10.87 7.45
C VAL A 468 16.76 -11.80 6.26
N LEU A 469 17.87 -12.00 5.56
CA LEU A 469 17.94 -12.85 4.39
C LEU A 469 18.28 -14.29 4.78
N TYR A 470 17.35 -15.21 4.51
CA TYR A 470 17.56 -16.64 4.59
C TYR A 470 17.64 -17.21 3.18
N GLN A 471 18.09 -18.45 3.00
CA GLN A 471 18.28 -19.02 1.66
C GLN A 471 16.96 -19.22 0.89
N THR A 472 15.85 -19.44 1.59
CA THR A 472 14.55 -19.80 0.99
C THR A 472 13.42 -18.86 1.38
N PHE A 473 13.66 -17.91 2.26
CA PHE A 473 12.66 -16.93 2.72
C PHE A 473 13.34 -15.67 3.27
N VAL A 474 12.53 -14.66 3.52
CA VAL A 474 12.93 -13.37 4.09
C VAL A 474 12.12 -13.12 5.35
N GLY A 475 12.80 -12.73 6.44
CA GLY A 475 12.18 -12.28 7.67
C GLY A 475 12.21 -10.75 7.79
N VAL A 476 11.20 -10.17 8.43
CA VAL A 476 11.10 -8.73 8.66
C VAL A 476 10.86 -8.44 10.14
N TYR A 477 11.60 -7.49 10.69
CA TYR A 477 11.58 -7.19 12.12
C TYR A 477 11.69 -5.69 12.37
N VAL A 478 11.21 -5.28 13.56
CA VAL A 478 11.49 -3.98 14.16
C VAL A 478 12.41 -4.15 15.36
N GLN A 479 13.26 -3.18 15.60
CA GLN A 479 14.11 -3.07 16.77
C GLN A 479 13.95 -1.69 17.39
N LEU A 480 13.53 -1.62 18.65
CA LEU A 480 13.60 -0.38 19.40
C LEU A 480 15.05 -0.02 19.68
N LEU A 481 15.37 1.25 19.58
CA LEU A 481 16.70 1.81 19.84
C LEU A 481 16.61 2.88 20.93
N SER A 482 17.72 3.11 21.63
CA SER A 482 17.76 4.31 22.47
C SER A 482 17.78 5.56 21.60
N GLY A 483 16.99 6.56 22.01
CA GLY A 483 16.76 7.80 21.30
C GLY A 483 17.00 9.04 22.14
N ASP A 484 16.82 10.18 21.52
CA ASP A 484 17.08 11.50 22.14
C ASP A 484 15.91 11.93 23.06
N HIS A 485 14.81 11.17 23.10
CA HIS A 485 13.58 11.49 23.84
C HIS A 485 13.24 10.45 24.93
N ASP A 486 14.09 9.44 25.17
CA ASP A 486 13.80 8.30 26.05
C ASP A 486 13.37 8.68 27.45
N ASP A 487 13.91 9.79 27.99
CA ASP A 487 13.58 10.31 29.32
C ASP A 487 12.15 10.91 29.40
N GLN A 488 11.53 11.19 28.27
CA GLN A 488 10.19 11.78 28.17
C GLN A 488 9.13 10.77 27.79
N LEU A 489 9.54 9.54 27.44
CA LEU A 489 8.66 8.49 26.93
C LEU A 489 8.19 7.57 28.05
N GLU A 490 6.98 7.02 27.87
CA GLU A 490 6.44 5.98 28.74
C GLU A 490 7.00 4.60 28.33
N TRP A 491 7.56 3.87 29.30
CA TRP A 491 8.04 2.51 29.09
C TRP A 491 7.24 1.49 29.93
N PRO A 492 6.93 0.30 29.40
CA PRO A 492 7.24 -0.20 28.06
C PRO A 492 6.43 0.48 26.96
N CYS A 493 6.97 0.52 25.71
CA CYS A 493 6.33 1.05 24.51
C CYS A 493 5.16 0.16 24.09
N LEU A 494 3.96 0.39 24.60
CA LEU A 494 2.77 -0.42 24.38
C LEU A 494 1.76 0.29 23.48
N GLN A 495 0.79 -0.50 22.95
CA GLN A 495 -0.33 0.01 22.14
C GLN A 495 0.11 0.66 20.82
N ARG A 496 1.28 0.27 20.32
CA ARG A 496 1.79 0.67 18.99
C ARG A 496 1.54 -0.47 18.02
N GLN A 497 1.00 -0.16 16.86
CA GLN A 497 0.88 -1.13 15.79
C GLN A 497 2.06 -1.01 14.84
N ILE A 498 2.72 -2.13 14.60
CA ILE A 498 3.76 -2.25 13.59
C ILE A 498 3.17 -3.03 12.42
N THR A 499 3.19 -2.41 11.24
CA THR A 499 2.77 -3.03 9.99
C THR A 499 3.98 -3.16 9.08
N PHE A 500 4.25 -4.37 8.62
CA PHE A 500 5.22 -4.66 7.57
C PHE A 500 4.48 -4.97 6.27
N GLN A 501 4.92 -4.36 5.20
CA GLN A 501 4.37 -4.57 3.87
C GLN A 501 5.52 -4.83 2.89
N ILE A 502 5.38 -5.83 2.02
CA ILE A 502 6.15 -5.90 0.78
C ILE A 502 5.29 -5.31 -0.33
N LEU A 503 5.85 -4.32 -1.02
CA LEU A 503 5.14 -3.55 -2.02
C LEU A 503 5.00 -4.33 -3.33
N ASP A 504 3.78 -4.45 -3.84
CA ASP A 504 3.52 -4.71 -5.25
C ASP A 504 3.90 -3.45 -6.04
N GLN A 505 4.93 -3.54 -6.87
CA GLN A 505 5.47 -2.42 -7.63
C GLN A 505 4.68 -2.17 -8.94
N ASN A 506 3.37 -2.49 -8.94
CA ASN A 506 2.49 -2.02 -9.99
C ASN A 506 2.52 -0.48 -10.02
N PRO A 507 2.66 0.15 -11.19
CA PRO A 507 2.79 1.60 -11.31
C PRO A 507 1.60 2.38 -10.72
N ASN A 508 0.38 1.82 -10.81
CA ASN A 508 -0.83 2.44 -10.29
C ASN A 508 -1.19 1.86 -8.91
N ILE A 509 -1.19 2.70 -7.86
CA ILE A 509 -1.50 2.28 -6.49
C ILE A 509 -2.90 1.67 -6.33
N GLN A 510 -3.85 2.00 -7.22
CA GLN A 510 -5.20 1.40 -7.20
C GLN A 510 -5.20 -0.07 -7.64
N GLN A 511 -4.17 -0.52 -8.34
CA GLN A 511 -4.01 -1.88 -8.86
C GLN A 511 -3.02 -2.73 -8.06
N GLN A 512 -2.37 -2.14 -7.07
CA GLN A 512 -1.43 -2.84 -6.20
C GLN A 512 -2.15 -3.87 -5.34
N MET A 513 -1.50 -5.03 -5.18
CA MET A 513 -1.90 -6.12 -4.28
C MET A 513 -0.69 -6.50 -3.43
N SER A 514 -0.43 -5.73 -2.41
CA SER A 514 0.72 -5.90 -1.54
C SER A 514 0.44 -6.90 -0.42
N LYS A 515 1.47 -7.62 0.03
CA LYS A 515 1.35 -8.47 1.22
C LYS A 515 1.71 -7.68 2.45
N GLN A 516 0.84 -7.71 3.46
CA GLN A 516 1.15 -7.06 4.74
C GLN A 516 0.72 -7.88 5.95
N TRP A 517 1.50 -7.77 7.01
CA TRP A 517 1.19 -8.31 8.33
C TRP A 517 1.45 -7.25 9.39
N SER A 518 0.61 -7.26 10.41
CA SER A 518 0.73 -6.33 11.53
C SER A 518 0.55 -7.03 12.87
N PHE A 519 1.12 -6.42 13.89
CA PHE A 519 0.89 -6.78 15.28
C PHE A 519 0.94 -5.52 16.16
N THR A 520 0.36 -5.60 17.34
CA THR A 520 0.48 -4.52 18.34
C THR A 520 1.44 -4.88 19.44
N THR A 521 2.16 -3.88 19.94
CA THR A 521 2.98 -4.01 21.12
C THR A 521 2.09 -4.19 22.34
N ASP A 522 2.21 -5.30 23.02
CA ASP A 522 1.43 -5.61 24.20
C ASP A 522 2.28 -6.17 25.37
N GLN A 523 1.66 -6.31 26.55
CA GLN A 523 2.34 -6.77 27.76
C GLN A 523 2.68 -8.28 27.75
N ASN A 524 2.16 -9.06 26.81
CA ASN A 524 2.36 -10.51 26.75
C ASN A 524 3.73 -10.89 26.19
N PHE A 525 4.33 -9.99 25.39
CA PHE A 525 5.67 -10.17 24.87
C PHE A 525 6.71 -9.93 25.98
N LYS A 526 7.05 -10.99 26.73
CA LYS A 526 7.98 -10.94 27.87
C LYS A 526 9.06 -12.02 27.79
N PHE A 527 10.23 -11.70 28.34
CA PHE A 527 11.28 -12.62 28.60
C PHE A 527 11.71 -12.48 30.08
N ASN A 528 11.71 -13.57 30.84
CA ASN A 528 12.03 -13.59 32.29
C ASN A 528 11.25 -12.53 33.10
N GLY A 529 10.00 -12.25 32.72
CA GLY A 529 9.12 -11.28 33.39
C GLY A 529 9.27 -9.82 32.91
N THR A 530 10.28 -9.50 32.09
CA THR A 530 10.51 -8.18 31.56
C THR A 530 9.90 -8.07 30.13
N SER A 531 9.22 -6.97 29.83
CA SER A 531 8.65 -6.72 28.51
C SER A 531 9.75 -6.52 27.48
N TYR A 532 9.59 -7.11 26.29
CA TYR A 532 10.46 -6.83 25.13
C TYR A 532 10.35 -5.40 24.62
N TRP A 533 9.30 -4.68 25.02
CA TRP A 533 9.03 -3.29 24.64
C TRP A 533 9.54 -2.28 25.68
N ASN A 534 10.32 -2.74 26.66
CA ASN A 534 10.91 -1.87 27.67
C ASN A 534 12.07 -1.04 27.10
N ASN A 535 12.55 -0.06 27.87
CA ASN A 535 13.67 0.79 27.45
C ASN A 535 14.83 -0.05 26.92
N PRO A 536 15.32 0.19 25.68
CA PRO A 536 16.37 -0.62 25.06
C PRO A 536 17.65 -0.72 25.89
N CYS A 537 17.99 0.31 26.68
CA CYS A 537 19.17 0.27 27.54
C CYS A 537 19.01 -0.61 28.78
N GLU A 538 17.77 -1.00 29.14
CA GLU A 538 17.52 -1.93 30.26
C GLU A 538 17.49 -3.40 29.81
N ILE A 539 17.10 -3.67 28.54
CA ILE A 539 16.81 -5.03 28.08
C ILE A 539 17.67 -5.49 26.91
N GLY A 540 18.39 -4.58 26.27
CA GLY A 540 19.11 -4.78 25.02
C GLY A 540 20.62 -4.74 25.19
N GLU A 541 21.30 -4.60 24.06
CA GLU A 541 22.76 -4.57 23.94
C GLU A 541 23.21 -3.34 23.16
N GLU A 542 24.49 -3.01 23.21
CA GLU A 542 25.05 -1.95 22.39
C GLU A 542 25.06 -2.34 20.92
N VAL A 543 24.53 -1.47 20.06
CA VAL A 543 24.53 -1.60 18.61
C VAL A 543 25.17 -0.38 17.95
N VAL A 544 25.86 -0.61 16.86
CA VAL A 544 26.49 0.46 16.06
C VAL A 544 25.55 0.78 14.88
N LEU A 545 25.23 2.05 14.71
CA LEU A 545 24.48 2.57 13.59
C LEU A 545 25.39 2.86 12.37
N GLU A 546 24.81 3.11 11.22
CA GLU A 546 25.53 3.42 9.96
C GLU A 546 26.49 4.60 10.08
N ASN A 547 26.15 5.60 10.90
CA ASN A 547 26.99 6.77 11.19
C ASN A 547 28.05 6.53 12.28
N ASN A 548 28.35 5.28 12.61
CA ASN A 548 29.24 4.86 13.69
C ASN A 548 28.82 5.32 15.10
N LYS A 549 27.58 5.79 15.30
CA LYS A 549 27.06 6.10 16.64
C LYS A 549 26.67 4.79 17.32
N THR A 550 27.14 4.57 18.55
CA THR A 550 26.71 3.45 19.40
C THR A 550 25.48 3.85 20.19
N VAL A 551 24.47 2.99 20.18
CA VAL A 551 23.20 3.15 20.90
C VAL A 551 22.79 1.83 21.52
N CYS A 552 21.88 1.82 22.50
CA CYS A 552 21.26 0.58 22.98
C CYS A 552 20.20 0.10 21.97
N GLY A 553 20.20 -1.20 21.66
CA GLY A 553 19.19 -1.84 20.81
C GLY A 553 18.49 -2.96 21.55
N GLY A 554 17.16 -2.93 21.59
CA GLY A 554 16.32 -4.01 22.12
C GLY A 554 16.35 -5.26 21.23
N PRO A 555 15.57 -6.31 21.54
CA PRO A 555 15.45 -7.49 20.68
C PRO A 555 14.80 -7.16 19.35
N LEU A 556 15.10 -7.96 18.32
CA LEU A 556 14.39 -7.94 17.04
C LEU A 556 13.07 -8.68 17.17
N LEU A 557 11.97 -8.02 16.87
CA LEU A 557 10.59 -8.53 16.96
C LEU A 557 9.89 -8.41 15.61
N GLY A 558 9.34 -9.49 15.11
CA GLY A 558 8.69 -9.50 13.81
C GLY A 558 8.40 -10.90 13.29
N TYR A 559 8.36 -11.07 11.98
CA TYR A 559 7.96 -12.28 11.29
C TYR A 559 9.16 -12.93 10.58
N GLU A 560 9.53 -14.15 11.01
CA GLU A 560 10.63 -14.90 10.41
C GLU A 560 10.33 -15.34 8.99
N TYR A 561 9.12 -15.84 8.76
CA TYR A 561 8.66 -16.32 7.46
C TYR A 561 7.72 -15.29 6.82
N PHE A 562 8.23 -14.07 6.61
CA PHE A 562 7.38 -13.01 6.06
C PHE A 562 7.12 -13.20 4.57
N LEU A 563 8.13 -13.67 3.82
CA LEU A 563 8.07 -13.83 2.38
C LEU A 563 8.90 -15.03 1.96
N SER A 564 8.31 -16.00 1.24
CA SER A 564 9.02 -17.09 0.59
C SER A 564 9.57 -16.66 -0.78
N LEU A 565 10.53 -17.41 -1.32
CA LEU A 565 11.03 -17.18 -2.69
C LEU A 565 9.96 -17.41 -3.76
N GLU A 566 9.00 -18.29 -3.50
CA GLU A 566 7.88 -18.55 -4.41
C GLU A 566 6.94 -17.34 -4.42
N GLU A 567 6.59 -16.81 -3.25
CA GLU A 567 5.77 -15.59 -3.14
C GLU A 567 6.46 -14.37 -3.75
N LEU A 568 7.80 -14.28 -3.68
CA LEU A 568 8.55 -13.18 -4.28
C LEU A 568 8.34 -13.10 -5.81
N GLN A 569 8.05 -14.22 -6.46
CA GLN A 569 7.76 -14.30 -7.90
C GLN A 569 6.31 -13.96 -8.23
N PHE A 570 5.46 -13.85 -7.21
CA PHE A 570 4.07 -13.49 -7.39
C PHE A 570 3.92 -11.97 -7.48
N ARG A 571 3.06 -11.46 -8.34
CA ARG A 571 2.90 -10.02 -8.58
C ARG A 571 4.23 -9.36 -8.97
N GLN A 572 4.39 -8.07 -8.66
CA GLN A 572 5.61 -7.30 -8.94
C GLN A 572 6.42 -7.04 -7.66
N PHE A 573 6.49 -8.01 -6.74
CA PHE A 573 7.29 -7.87 -5.52
C PHE A 573 8.79 -7.75 -5.79
N LEU A 574 9.25 -8.36 -6.87
CA LEU A 574 10.62 -8.21 -7.39
C LEU A 574 10.54 -7.65 -8.80
N LYS A 575 10.91 -6.37 -8.96
CA LYS A 575 10.87 -5.66 -10.23
C LYS A 575 12.20 -4.96 -10.47
N GLY A 576 12.77 -5.13 -11.67
CA GLY A 576 14.09 -4.59 -12.00
C GLY A 576 15.20 -5.02 -11.02
N GLY A 577 15.07 -6.19 -10.38
CA GLY A 577 15.99 -6.70 -9.36
C GLY A 577 15.79 -6.11 -7.95
N SER A 578 14.89 -5.14 -7.77
CA SER A 578 14.64 -4.47 -6.50
C SER A 578 13.37 -4.97 -5.83
N THR A 579 13.39 -5.03 -4.50
CA THR A 579 12.24 -5.31 -3.63
C THR A 579 12.10 -4.20 -2.61
N ILE A 580 10.87 -3.80 -2.30
CA ILE A 580 10.59 -2.65 -1.44
C ILE A 580 9.74 -3.10 -0.26
N PHE A 581 10.24 -2.81 0.95
CA PHE A 581 9.54 -3.00 2.20
C PHE A 581 9.07 -1.65 2.73
N LEU A 582 7.77 -1.56 3.03
CA LEU A 582 7.16 -0.40 3.68
C LEU A 582 6.82 -0.77 5.12
N VAL A 583 7.05 0.14 6.05
CA VAL A 583 6.76 -0.11 7.46
C VAL A 583 6.08 1.09 8.09
N ASN A 584 5.00 0.81 8.82
CA ASN A 584 4.31 1.80 9.65
C ASN A 584 4.47 1.45 11.12
N PHE A 585 4.62 2.47 11.95
CA PHE A 585 4.71 2.39 13.41
C PHE A 585 3.72 3.40 13.99
N GLU A 586 2.51 2.94 14.32
CA GLU A 586 1.37 3.80 14.64
C GLU A 586 0.96 3.73 16.11
N ASP A 587 0.62 4.88 16.70
CA ASP A 587 0.01 4.95 18.03
C ASP A 587 -1.49 4.68 17.97
N LEU A 588 -1.91 3.53 18.49
CA LEU A 588 -3.32 3.16 18.61
C LEU A 588 -3.93 3.43 19.99
N THR A 589 -3.20 4.11 20.89
CA THR A 589 -3.69 4.46 22.25
C THR A 589 -5.06 5.15 22.24
N PRO A 590 -5.38 6.06 21.30
CA PRO A 590 -6.70 6.67 21.25
C PRO A 590 -7.83 5.66 21.07
N LEU A 591 -7.62 4.59 20.31
CA LEU A 591 -8.62 3.55 20.04
C LEU A 591 -8.94 2.67 21.25
N VAL A 592 -8.04 2.61 22.23
CA VAL A 592 -8.27 1.88 23.50
C VAL A 592 -9.46 2.48 24.25
N ASN A 593 -9.57 3.81 24.23
CA ASN A 593 -10.61 4.56 24.91
C ASN A 593 -11.84 4.87 24.03
N GLY A 594 -11.93 4.26 22.84
CA GLY A 594 -13.02 4.48 21.88
C GLY A 594 -12.99 5.86 21.23
N ARG A 595 -11.82 6.53 21.21
CA ARG A 595 -11.59 7.77 20.46
C ARG A 595 -11.17 7.42 19.03
N THR A 596 -11.29 8.37 18.11
CA THR A 596 -10.73 8.29 16.77
C THR A 596 -9.22 8.54 16.81
N LEU A 597 -8.50 8.03 15.81
CA LEU A 597 -7.12 8.45 15.60
C LEU A 597 -7.10 9.94 15.23
N PRO A 598 -6.15 10.71 15.74
CA PRO A 598 -5.96 12.09 15.30
C PRO A 598 -5.49 12.12 13.84
N CYS A 599 -5.73 13.23 13.15
CA CYS A 599 -5.16 13.43 11.83
C CYS A 599 -3.63 13.29 11.87
N PRO A 600 -3.03 12.63 10.87
CA PRO A 600 -1.59 12.54 10.77
C PRO A 600 -0.93 13.93 10.77
N GLN A 601 0.23 14.04 11.39
CA GLN A 601 1.03 15.26 11.39
C GLN A 601 2.26 15.03 10.52
N LEU A 602 2.60 16.01 9.68
CA LEU A 602 3.80 15.95 8.87
C LEU A 602 5.05 15.96 9.74
N LYS A 603 6.03 15.15 9.36
CA LYS A 603 7.38 15.31 9.89
C LYS A 603 8.00 16.57 9.29
N PRO A 604 8.69 17.41 10.08
CA PRO A 604 9.45 18.51 9.54
C PRO A 604 10.52 17.98 8.59
N VAL A 605 10.59 18.54 7.38
CA VAL A 605 11.66 18.22 6.44
C VAL A 605 12.88 19.06 6.77
N ASN A 606 14.05 18.42 6.92
CA ASN A 606 15.31 19.13 7.07
C ASN A 606 15.77 19.59 5.68
N ILE A 607 15.49 20.84 5.37
CA ILE A 607 15.99 21.50 4.17
C ILE A 607 17.34 22.09 4.52
N THR A 608 18.40 21.61 3.86
CA THR A 608 19.77 22.06 4.13
C THR A 608 20.09 23.37 3.44
N ASP A 609 19.53 23.62 2.26
CA ASP A 609 19.76 24.83 1.49
C ASP A 609 18.44 25.31 0.86
N LEU A 610 17.96 26.49 1.26
CA LEU A 610 16.81 27.12 0.58
C LEU A 610 17.27 27.63 -0.79
N PRO A 611 16.64 27.20 -1.87
CA PRO A 611 16.96 27.70 -3.20
C PRO A 611 16.84 29.21 -3.26
N THR A 612 17.85 29.89 -3.78
CA THR A 612 17.90 31.35 -3.86
C THR A 612 17.06 31.87 -5.03
N SER A 613 16.14 32.76 -4.73
CA SER A 613 15.34 33.62 -5.61
C SER A 613 14.52 32.94 -6.72
N TRP A 614 13.26 32.86 -6.49
CA TRP A 614 12.23 32.34 -7.38
C TRP A 614 11.46 33.47 -8.10
N ASN A 615 11.19 33.26 -9.41
CA ASN A 615 10.03 33.88 -10.05
C ASN A 615 8.84 32.92 -9.83
N ASP A 616 7.76 33.43 -9.25
CA ASP A 616 6.52 32.69 -8.96
C ASP A 616 5.70 32.36 -10.22
N ASP A 617 6.28 32.49 -11.42
CA ASP A 617 5.57 32.27 -12.69
C ASP A 617 5.16 30.79 -12.84
N LEU A 618 3.91 30.59 -13.26
CA LEU A 618 3.37 29.28 -13.65
C LEU A 618 4.01 28.80 -14.96
N CYS A 619 4.09 27.49 -15.16
CA CYS A 619 4.44 26.90 -16.46
C CYS A 619 3.44 27.24 -17.55
N SER A 620 2.17 27.31 -17.23
CA SER A 620 1.10 27.81 -18.08
C SER A 620 0.27 28.86 -17.34
N PRO A 621 -0.01 30.03 -17.93
CA PRO A 621 -0.86 31.01 -17.27
C PRO A 621 -2.26 30.42 -17.07
N ARG A 622 -2.77 30.46 -15.85
CA ARG A 622 -4.13 30.07 -15.52
C ARG A 622 -5.10 30.98 -16.31
N LEU A 623 -5.79 30.44 -17.30
CA LEU A 623 -6.83 31.18 -18.02
C LEU A 623 -7.98 31.42 -17.06
N SER A 624 -8.09 32.63 -16.52
CA SER A 624 -9.21 33.04 -15.68
C SER A 624 -10.50 32.94 -16.50
N GLY A 625 -11.34 31.95 -16.16
CA GLY A 625 -12.73 31.91 -16.57
C GLY A 625 -13.06 31.14 -17.83
N PHE A 626 -12.96 29.84 -17.82
CA PHE A 626 -13.89 29.00 -18.53
C PHE A 626 -14.55 28.04 -17.54
N SER A 627 -15.75 28.41 -17.09
CA SER A 627 -16.77 27.44 -16.68
C SER A 627 -16.88 26.36 -17.77
N PRO A 628 -16.96 25.07 -17.47
CA PRO A 628 -17.21 24.06 -18.49
C PRO A 628 -18.63 24.25 -19.03
N GLY A 629 -18.79 25.22 -19.94
CA GLY A 629 -19.94 25.33 -20.80
C GLY A 629 -19.91 24.11 -21.70
N LEU A 630 -21.02 23.34 -21.67
CA LEU A 630 -21.31 22.26 -22.59
C LEU A 630 -20.75 22.58 -23.98
N VAL A 631 -19.66 21.93 -24.35
CA VAL A 631 -19.21 21.84 -25.72
C VAL A 631 -20.19 20.92 -26.44
N VAL A 632 -21.28 21.50 -26.96
CA VAL A 632 -22.12 20.82 -27.93
C VAL A 632 -21.25 20.65 -29.17
N SER A 633 -20.78 19.43 -29.36
CA SER A 633 -20.02 19.02 -30.57
C SER A 633 -20.77 19.47 -31.83
N PRO A 634 -20.12 20.16 -32.81
CA PRO A 634 -20.77 20.61 -34.03
C PRO A 634 -21.15 19.49 -35.01
N VAL A 635 -21.08 18.22 -34.61
CA VAL A 635 -21.40 17.07 -35.48
C VAL A 635 -22.90 16.78 -35.59
N VAL A 636 -23.78 17.41 -34.77
CA VAL A 636 -25.24 17.13 -34.82
C VAL A 636 -26.03 18.04 -35.79
N ILE A 637 -25.43 19.05 -36.43
CA ILE A 637 -26.18 20.00 -37.33
C ILE A 637 -26.15 19.59 -38.81
N LEU A 638 -25.59 18.45 -39.22
CA LEU A 638 -25.50 18.05 -40.64
C LEU A 638 -26.40 16.88 -41.05
N LEU A 639 -27.37 16.46 -40.24
CA LEU A 639 -28.29 15.34 -40.56
C LEU A 639 -29.80 15.68 -40.60
N LEU A 640 -30.17 16.96 -40.63
CA LEU A 640 -31.59 17.38 -40.80
C LEU A 640 -31.88 18.17 -42.12
N GLY A 641 -31.05 18.04 -43.12
CA GLY A 641 -31.19 18.77 -44.35
C GLY A 641 -31.20 17.95 -45.64
N LEU A 642 -31.84 16.78 -45.72
CA LEU A 642 -32.12 16.09 -47.00
C LEU A 642 -33.29 15.11 -46.84
N LEU A 643 -34.50 15.60 -46.87
CA LEU A 643 -35.66 14.84 -47.33
C LEU A 643 -36.11 15.44 -48.66
N PRO A 644 -36.01 14.72 -49.79
CA PRO A 644 -36.65 15.20 -51.05
C PRO A 644 -38.14 14.90 -51.01
N LEU A 645 -38.92 15.91 -51.31
CA LEU A 645 -40.28 15.83 -51.80
C LEU A 645 -40.31 15.07 -53.13
N LEU A 646 -41.10 14.02 -53.23
CA LEU A 646 -41.62 13.51 -54.51
C LEU A 646 -43.04 12.96 -54.29
N PRO A 647 -43.84 12.93 -55.37
CA PRO A 647 -45.18 13.47 -55.42
C PRO A 647 -46.30 12.50 -55.01
#